data_498a46e2fd8b2a8d404457630c4787bc
#
_entry.id   498a46e2fd8b2a8d404457630c4787bc
#
_cell.length_a   1.000
_cell.length_b   1.000
_cell.length_c   1.000
_cell.angle_alpha   90.00
_cell.angle_beta   90.00
_cell.angle_gamma   90.00
#
_symmetry.space_group_name_H-M   'P 1'
#
loop_
_entity.id
_entity.type
_entity.pdbx_description
1 polymer ?
#
loop_
_entity_poly.entity_id
_entity_poly.type
_entity_poly.pdbx_seq_one_letter_code
_entity_poly.pdbx_strand_id
1 'polypeptide(L)'
;MTITSDYGIGLVNGDKVDQNNYFLLSERVQEQDRVQAEREQKGFGDAEMVAASDKAWNFTVDSILLHKEYEALGISVSDKEFNAYLLATDGFPILQDLASFFTDSLTGVVSEQSTISGRQKLQETISQLKKSKEAGAKQRWEGTKKYFTDRRKQEKYFALLGQGVYVTKLESKQEYLAQKEVKNISFVQYLFSDISDTDAGIKVSESEIKAYYETHKSEKKYKNRMASREVKIFEVAVQPSKKDTAVFSKEIIKLKADFLASTNDSLFVMKESESKMYFGDMRGIAVPQGHEKSNRFMSYPPDYDTIFKLANIGQLVGPYSMNDKMYISKVIGFTPSKLKARHLLIATNGSTDTKVLAAKRKTADSLLKVINKTNFEELVLKYSEDPGSKDKGGLYDNFLEGEMVKEFGGFCANNPVGKIAVVKTDFGFHIIEIMEKGNSKFPVLTTIERTFGASEETASNKDDEINNLLYKLDQKISKIEDPIKKINLFDTIVRKANYFVRPLVFEDNGPKVYGLSSETAEDKVLELAYGEDVTVGTLISYPIKDKNKYVIAIVTSIKEVGEPLYEQVRDQMEKEILIEKKAKRLMNKMSKTKNMAVLARNGKTIVSDAQIIFGNPSIGNSGFEPEIVGALFSAIKDGQTTIPLKGKMGVYVVKVIKTTKAPITNSYQAEHDQLLNAAMNAIQNETLGALRKKAEVVDNRRLYNLRVRL
;
A
#
# COMPACT_ATOMS: atom_id res chain seq x y z
N MET A 1 14.28 2.50 -30.27
CA MET A 1 14.63 1.07 -30.22
C MET A 1 13.41 0.25 -30.56
N THR A 2 13.46 -0.60 -31.58
CA THR A 2 12.42 -1.57 -31.89
C THR A 2 12.46 -2.59 -30.74
N ILE A 3 11.46 -2.53 -29.85
CA ILE A 3 11.33 -3.47 -28.74
C ILE A 3 11.06 -4.84 -29.37
N THR A 4 12.09 -5.67 -29.45
CA THR A 4 11.93 -7.05 -29.89
C THR A 4 11.23 -7.81 -28.77
N SER A 5 10.21 -8.59 -29.11
CA SER A 5 9.42 -9.49 -28.23
C SER A 5 10.22 -10.51 -27.44
N ASP A 6 11.56 -10.41 -27.46
CA ASP A 6 12.47 -11.43 -26.93
C ASP A 6 12.69 -11.38 -25.42
N TYR A 7 12.42 -10.25 -24.75
CA TYR A 7 12.76 -10.08 -23.33
C TYR A 7 11.60 -10.30 -22.35
N GLY A 8 10.38 -10.49 -22.84
CA GLY A 8 9.20 -10.68 -22.00
C GLY A 8 8.98 -9.50 -21.02
N ILE A 9 8.25 -9.74 -19.93
CA ILE A 9 7.95 -8.73 -18.90
C ILE A 9 9.15 -8.35 -18.03
N GLY A 10 10.28 -9.06 -18.15
CA GLY A 10 11.53 -8.75 -17.48
C GLY A 10 12.50 -9.92 -17.40
N LEU A 11 13.71 -9.63 -16.92
CA LEU A 11 14.80 -10.57 -16.73
C LEU A 11 15.36 -10.49 -15.32
N VAL A 12 15.80 -11.62 -14.77
CA VAL A 12 16.56 -11.69 -13.51
C VAL A 12 17.83 -12.52 -13.74
N ASN A 13 19.00 -11.88 -13.74
CA ASN A 13 20.28 -12.50 -14.11
C ASN A 13 20.21 -13.24 -15.46
N GLY A 14 19.54 -12.65 -16.45
CA GLY A 14 19.35 -13.22 -17.78
C GLY A 14 18.19 -14.21 -17.92
N ASP A 15 17.59 -14.70 -16.83
CA ASP A 15 16.42 -15.59 -16.90
C ASP A 15 15.14 -14.79 -17.11
N LYS A 16 14.31 -15.23 -18.05
CA LYS A 16 13.04 -14.60 -18.35
C LYS A 16 12.05 -14.81 -17.22
N VAL A 17 11.36 -13.74 -16.82
CA VAL A 17 10.23 -13.82 -15.89
C VAL A 17 9.03 -14.44 -16.59
N ASP A 18 8.47 -15.51 -16.00
CA ASP A 18 7.26 -16.14 -16.51
C ASP A 18 6.06 -15.21 -16.31
N GLN A 19 5.52 -14.72 -17.40
CA GLN A 19 4.42 -13.77 -17.44
C GLN A 19 3.15 -14.32 -16.79
N ASN A 20 2.80 -15.57 -17.04
CA ASN A 20 1.57 -16.17 -16.50
C ASN A 20 1.67 -16.34 -14.98
N ASN A 21 2.81 -16.81 -14.48
CA ASN A 21 3.02 -16.93 -13.03
C ASN A 21 3.02 -15.57 -12.35
N TYR A 22 3.60 -14.55 -12.97
CA TYR A 22 3.55 -13.18 -12.46
C TYR A 22 2.11 -12.66 -12.39
N PHE A 23 1.30 -12.84 -13.43
CA PHE A 23 -0.09 -12.40 -13.43
C PHE A 23 -0.91 -13.04 -12.31
N LEU A 24 -0.84 -14.38 -12.18
CA LEU A 24 -1.55 -15.10 -11.13
C LEU A 24 -1.12 -14.64 -9.72
N LEU A 25 0.16 -14.32 -9.55
CA LEU A 25 0.65 -13.79 -8.29
C LEU A 25 0.16 -12.36 -8.05
N SER A 26 0.17 -11.52 -9.07
CA SER A 26 -0.27 -10.13 -9.00
C SER A 26 -1.76 -10.04 -8.64
N GLU A 27 -2.63 -10.81 -9.31
CA GLU A 27 -4.06 -10.90 -8.95
C GLU A 27 -4.27 -11.32 -7.50
N ARG A 28 -3.53 -12.32 -7.04
CA ARG A 28 -3.61 -12.79 -5.65
C ARG A 28 -3.20 -11.72 -4.65
N VAL A 29 -2.09 -11.03 -4.90
CA VAL A 29 -1.60 -9.96 -4.02
C VAL A 29 -2.58 -8.80 -3.99
N GLN A 30 -3.12 -8.38 -5.14
CA GLN A 30 -4.13 -7.33 -5.23
C GLN A 30 -5.39 -7.69 -4.44
N GLU A 31 -5.89 -8.91 -4.58
CA GLU A 31 -7.06 -9.37 -3.83
C GLU A 31 -6.80 -9.43 -2.31
N GLN A 32 -5.63 -9.89 -1.90
CA GLN A 32 -5.24 -9.90 -0.47
C GLN A 32 -5.14 -8.48 0.10
N ASP A 33 -4.49 -7.57 -0.62
CA ASP A 33 -4.32 -6.19 -0.18
C ASP A 33 -5.67 -5.44 -0.21
N ARG A 34 -6.57 -5.74 -1.16
CA ARG A 34 -7.95 -5.23 -1.21
C ARG A 34 -8.76 -5.69 0.01
N VAL A 35 -8.75 -6.98 0.32
CA VAL A 35 -9.44 -7.53 1.50
C VAL A 35 -8.89 -6.95 2.79
N GLN A 36 -7.57 -6.71 2.86
CA GLN A 36 -6.96 -6.07 4.02
C GLN A 36 -7.39 -4.59 4.14
N ALA A 37 -7.39 -3.85 3.04
CA ALA A 37 -7.86 -2.46 3.02
C ALA A 37 -9.34 -2.35 3.45
N GLU A 38 -10.19 -3.28 2.99
CA GLU A 38 -11.60 -3.36 3.44
C GLU A 38 -11.72 -3.59 4.96
N ARG A 39 -10.90 -4.48 5.53
CA ARG A 39 -10.87 -4.73 6.99
C ARG A 39 -10.41 -3.50 7.78
N GLU A 40 -9.48 -2.74 7.22
CA GLU A 40 -8.93 -1.52 7.82
C GLU A 40 -9.77 -0.28 7.49
N GLN A 41 -10.87 -0.43 6.75
CA GLN A 41 -11.75 0.66 6.27
C GLN A 41 -10.98 1.72 5.46
N LYS A 42 -9.99 1.29 4.68
CA LYS A 42 -9.20 2.12 3.77
C LYS A 42 -9.69 1.95 2.33
N GLY A 43 -9.52 2.99 1.50
CA GLY A 43 -9.75 2.88 0.06
C GLY A 43 -8.72 1.95 -0.61
N PHE A 44 -9.13 1.29 -1.69
CA PHE A 44 -8.25 0.52 -2.57
C PHE A 44 -8.47 0.98 -4.01
N GLY A 45 -7.60 1.87 -4.48
CA GLY A 45 -7.67 2.47 -5.81
C GLY A 45 -6.44 2.14 -6.66
N ASP A 46 -6.22 2.92 -7.72
CA ASP A 46 -5.12 2.70 -8.68
C ASP A 46 -3.73 2.66 -8.01
N ALA A 47 -3.51 3.52 -7.01
CA ALA A 47 -2.23 3.58 -6.29
C ALA A 47 -1.94 2.29 -5.51
N GLU A 48 -2.96 1.76 -4.84
CA GLU A 48 -2.86 0.51 -4.09
C GLU A 48 -2.70 -0.69 -5.04
N MET A 49 -3.37 -0.68 -6.20
CA MET A 49 -3.21 -1.72 -7.23
C MET A 49 -1.78 -1.73 -7.79
N VAL A 50 -1.20 -0.56 -8.05
CA VAL A 50 0.21 -0.46 -8.49
C VAL A 50 1.16 -0.97 -7.41
N ALA A 51 0.96 -0.55 -6.15
CA ALA A 51 1.78 -1.03 -5.04
C ALA A 51 1.70 -2.55 -4.87
N ALA A 52 0.51 -3.14 -5.04
CA ALA A 52 0.31 -4.59 -5.02
C ALA A 52 1.02 -5.28 -6.21
N SER A 53 0.98 -4.68 -7.40
CA SER A 53 1.71 -5.16 -8.58
C SER A 53 3.23 -5.12 -8.37
N ASP A 54 3.76 -4.05 -7.78
CA ASP A 54 5.19 -3.94 -7.43
C ASP A 54 5.59 -4.94 -6.33
N LYS A 55 4.72 -5.17 -5.37
CA LYS A 55 4.90 -6.22 -4.35
C LYS A 55 4.97 -7.61 -4.99
N ALA A 56 4.08 -7.91 -5.94
CA ALA A 56 4.10 -9.17 -6.69
C ALA A 56 5.37 -9.32 -7.54
N TRP A 57 5.84 -8.24 -8.18
CA TRP A 57 7.10 -8.23 -8.90
C TRP A 57 8.29 -8.56 -7.99
N ASN A 58 8.37 -7.89 -6.85
CA ASN A 58 9.42 -8.14 -5.88
C ASN A 58 9.41 -9.59 -5.38
N PHE A 59 8.24 -10.16 -5.13
CA PHE A 59 8.12 -11.58 -4.78
C PHE A 59 8.57 -12.50 -5.91
N THR A 60 8.30 -12.13 -7.16
CA THR A 60 8.73 -12.92 -8.33
C THR A 60 10.25 -12.90 -8.45
N VAL A 61 10.87 -11.72 -8.34
CA VAL A 61 12.35 -11.56 -8.37
C VAL A 61 12.97 -12.35 -7.23
N ASP A 62 12.48 -12.21 -6.00
CA ASP A 62 12.98 -12.94 -4.83
C ASP A 62 12.88 -14.46 -5.02
N SER A 63 11.76 -14.93 -5.56
CA SER A 63 11.56 -16.36 -5.84
C SER A 63 12.60 -16.89 -6.82
N ILE A 64 12.88 -16.15 -7.91
CA ILE A 64 13.88 -16.56 -8.91
C ILE A 64 15.28 -16.58 -8.27
N LEU A 65 15.64 -15.54 -7.52
CA LEU A 65 16.94 -15.45 -6.85
C LEU A 65 17.13 -16.58 -5.83
N LEU A 66 16.13 -16.81 -4.98
CA LEU A 66 16.17 -17.87 -3.98
C LEU A 66 16.25 -19.27 -4.62
N HIS A 67 15.52 -19.52 -5.72
CA HIS A 67 15.61 -20.82 -6.41
C HIS A 67 17.01 -21.11 -6.91
N LYS A 68 17.71 -20.11 -7.44
CA LYS A 68 19.13 -20.26 -7.83
C LYS A 68 20.03 -20.62 -6.65
N GLU A 69 19.80 -19.98 -5.49
CA GLU A 69 20.53 -20.31 -4.26
C GLU A 69 20.21 -21.74 -3.79
N TYR A 70 18.93 -22.17 -3.87
CA TYR A 70 18.55 -23.54 -3.50
C TYR A 70 19.20 -24.57 -4.38
N GLU A 71 19.27 -24.34 -5.69
CA GLU A 71 19.94 -25.22 -6.65
C GLU A 71 21.45 -25.28 -6.42
N ALA A 72 22.08 -24.11 -6.23
CA ALA A 72 23.52 -24.03 -5.97
C ALA A 72 23.95 -24.74 -4.68
N LEU A 73 23.07 -24.73 -3.66
CA LEU A 73 23.31 -25.37 -2.36
C LEU A 73 22.75 -26.79 -2.26
N GLY A 74 22.09 -27.32 -3.31
CA GLY A 74 21.46 -28.63 -3.30
C GLY A 74 20.27 -28.75 -2.33
N ILE A 75 19.60 -27.63 -2.00
CA ILE A 75 18.45 -27.62 -1.07
C ILE A 75 17.23 -28.20 -1.77
N SER A 76 16.78 -29.35 -1.29
CA SER A 76 15.61 -30.07 -1.79
C SER A 76 14.67 -30.45 -0.65
N VAL A 77 13.42 -30.78 -0.98
CA VAL A 77 12.40 -31.28 -0.05
C VAL A 77 11.88 -32.60 -0.61
N SER A 78 12.10 -33.70 0.11
CA SER A 78 11.59 -35.01 -0.28
C SER A 78 10.08 -35.12 -0.02
N ASP A 79 9.38 -36.03 -0.71
CA ASP A 79 7.96 -36.26 -0.47
C ASP A 79 7.67 -36.71 1.00
N LYS A 80 8.59 -37.42 1.63
CA LYS A 80 8.47 -37.79 3.05
C LYS A 80 8.55 -36.54 3.92
N GLU A 81 9.55 -35.69 3.73
CA GLU A 81 9.71 -34.43 4.46
C GLU A 81 8.50 -33.51 4.23
N PHE A 82 8.04 -33.38 2.97
CA PHE A 82 6.88 -32.59 2.63
C PHE A 82 5.62 -33.03 3.36
N ASN A 83 5.35 -34.35 3.40
CA ASN A 83 4.19 -34.88 4.12
C ASN A 83 4.31 -34.66 5.64
N ALA A 84 5.49 -34.87 6.22
CA ALA A 84 5.74 -34.62 7.64
C ALA A 84 5.54 -33.13 7.98
N TYR A 85 6.00 -32.23 7.13
CA TYR A 85 5.85 -30.80 7.26
C TYR A 85 4.40 -30.34 7.24
N LEU A 86 3.60 -30.83 6.28
CA LEU A 86 2.16 -30.49 6.21
C LEU A 86 1.35 -31.06 7.39
N LEU A 87 1.67 -32.27 7.81
CA LEU A 87 0.92 -32.98 8.84
C LEU A 87 1.41 -32.70 10.26
N ALA A 88 2.38 -31.81 10.41
CA ALA A 88 2.99 -31.50 11.69
C ALA A 88 3.44 -32.79 12.44
N THR A 89 4.15 -33.67 11.74
CA THR A 89 4.79 -34.88 12.30
C THR A 89 6.31 -34.74 12.30
N ASP A 90 7.01 -35.70 12.85
CA ASP A 90 8.50 -35.74 12.88
C ASP A 90 9.13 -34.46 13.46
N GLY A 91 8.48 -33.83 14.45
CA GLY A 91 8.96 -32.62 15.10
C GLY A 91 8.61 -31.29 14.39
N PHE A 92 7.89 -31.32 13.27
CA PHE A 92 7.43 -30.09 12.64
C PHE A 92 6.25 -29.47 13.42
N PRO A 93 6.25 -28.13 13.55
CA PRO A 93 5.12 -27.42 14.16
C PRO A 93 3.90 -27.40 13.23
N ILE A 94 2.73 -27.15 13.82
CA ILE A 94 1.51 -26.86 13.04
C ILE A 94 1.72 -25.54 12.29
N LEU A 95 1.59 -25.57 10.97
CA LEU A 95 1.70 -24.38 10.13
C LEU A 95 0.48 -23.47 10.34
N GLN A 96 0.73 -22.18 10.47
CA GLN A 96 -0.34 -21.19 10.67
C GLN A 96 -1.40 -21.24 9.57
N ASP A 97 -0.98 -21.44 8.31
CA ASP A 97 -1.88 -21.56 7.15
C ASP A 97 -2.83 -22.78 7.23
N LEU A 98 -2.44 -23.77 8.01
CA LEU A 98 -3.19 -25.01 8.22
C LEU A 98 -3.80 -25.12 9.63
N ALA A 99 -3.64 -24.09 10.46
CA ALA A 99 -4.07 -24.11 11.85
C ALA A 99 -5.56 -24.44 12.00
N SER A 100 -6.42 -23.99 11.06
CA SER A 100 -7.86 -24.28 11.06
C SER A 100 -8.19 -25.77 10.99
N PHE A 101 -7.33 -26.62 10.41
CA PHE A 101 -7.51 -28.07 10.43
C PHE A 101 -7.27 -28.67 11.80
N PHE A 102 -6.40 -28.07 12.59
CA PHE A 102 -5.89 -28.59 13.86
C PHE A 102 -6.56 -27.95 15.08
N THR A 103 -7.38 -26.93 14.87
CA THR A 103 -8.12 -26.24 15.93
C THR A 103 -9.48 -26.90 16.13
N ASP A 104 -9.86 -27.15 17.36
CA ASP A 104 -11.18 -27.61 17.69
C ASP A 104 -12.22 -26.53 17.40
N SER A 105 -13.26 -26.87 16.64
CA SER A 105 -14.27 -25.92 16.16
C SER A 105 -15.16 -25.34 17.26
N LEU A 106 -15.26 -26.02 18.39
CA LEU A 106 -16.13 -25.63 19.54
C LEU A 106 -15.34 -24.76 20.54
N THR A 107 -14.10 -25.18 20.83
CA THR A 107 -13.30 -24.54 21.89
C THR A 107 -12.31 -23.51 21.36
N GLY A 108 -12.00 -23.51 20.06
CA GLY A 108 -10.98 -22.66 19.46
C GLY A 108 -9.55 -23.03 19.88
N VAL A 109 -9.34 -24.19 20.53
CA VAL A 109 -8.03 -24.59 21.08
C VAL A 109 -7.46 -25.77 20.31
N VAL A 110 -6.12 -25.81 20.19
CA VAL A 110 -5.39 -26.96 19.67
C VAL A 110 -5.15 -27.95 20.82
N SER A 111 -5.67 -29.16 20.68
CA SER A 111 -5.49 -30.28 21.62
C SER A 111 -4.86 -31.49 20.92
N GLU A 112 -4.45 -32.49 21.67
CA GLU A 112 -3.96 -33.75 21.08
C GLU A 112 -5.04 -34.40 20.21
N GLN A 113 -6.28 -34.43 20.66
CA GLN A 113 -7.40 -34.97 19.92
C GLN A 113 -7.72 -34.22 18.66
N SER A 114 -7.73 -32.86 18.71
CA SER A 114 -7.94 -32.00 17.54
C SER A 114 -6.79 -32.12 16.55
N THR A 115 -5.56 -32.35 17.02
CA THR A 115 -4.40 -32.59 16.19
C THR A 115 -4.50 -33.90 15.41
N ILE A 116 -4.92 -35.00 16.05
CA ILE A 116 -5.12 -36.28 15.38
C ILE A 116 -6.22 -36.17 14.32
N SER A 117 -7.39 -35.60 14.68
CA SER A 117 -8.51 -35.45 13.75
C SER A 117 -8.15 -34.47 12.62
N GLY A 118 -7.36 -33.43 12.91
CA GLY A 118 -6.88 -32.45 11.93
C GLY A 118 -5.99 -33.08 10.87
N ARG A 119 -5.07 -33.94 11.27
CA ARG A 119 -4.22 -34.72 10.33
C ARG A 119 -5.07 -35.58 9.40
N GLN A 120 -6.08 -36.27 9.93
CA GLN A 120 -6.98 -37.11 9.13
C GLN A 120 -7.75 -36.24 8.11
N LYS A 121 -8.38 -35.17 8.56
CA LYS A 121 -9.12 -34.22 7.68
C LYS A 121 -8.23 -33.67 6.58
N LEU A 122 -7.00 -33.25 6.90
CA LEU A 122 -6.07 -32.71 5.94
C LEU A 122 -5.65 -33.76 4.90
N GLN A 123 -5.37 -35.01 5.33
CA GLN A 123 -5.07 -36.13 4.43
C GLN A 123 -6.23 -36.45 3.49
N GLU A 124 -7.47 -36.47 4.01
CA GLU A 124 -8.68 -36.66 3.22
C GLU A 124 -8.86 -35.56 2.20
N THR A 125 -8.70 -34.28 2.59
CA THR A 125 -8.78 -33.12 1.71
C THR A 125 -7.75 -33.22 0.58
N ILE A 126 -6.51 -33.53 0.89
CA ILE A 126 -5.45 -33.74 -0.10
C ILE A 126 -5.79 -34.90 -1.06
N SER A 127 -6.32 -36.00 -0.51
CA SER A 127 -6.73 -37.15 -1.33
C SER A 127 -7.88 -36.82 -2.27
N GLN A 128 -8.86 -36.05 -1.79
CA GLN A 128 -9.99 -35.57 -2.59
C GLN A 128 -9.53 -34.65 -3.73
N LEU A 129 -8.65 -33.67 -3.45
CA LEU A 129 -8.08 -32.78 -4.46
C LEU A 129 -7.31 -33.55 -5.54
N LYS A 130 -6.50 -34.55 -5.15
CA LYS A 130 -5.77 -35.39 -6.08
C LYS A 130 -6.65 -36.28 -6.98
N LYS A 131 -7.78 -36.74 -6.47
CA LYS A 131 -8.74 -37.63 -7.17
C LYS A 131 -9.84 -36.88 -7.90
N SER A 132 -10.00 -35.58 -7.63
CA SER A 132 -11.07 -34.77 -8.21
C SER A 132 -10.97 -34.71 -9.74
N LYS A 133 -12.10 -34.88 -10.41
CA LYS A 133 -12.28 -34.66 -11.84
C LYS A 133 -12.71 -33.23 -12.18
N GLU A 134 -12.88 -32.38 -11.17
CA GLU A 134 -13.25 -30.99 -11.34
C GLU A 134 -12.14 -30.22 -12.07
N ALA A 135 -12.52 -29.39 -13.05
CA ALA A 135 -11.57 -28.56 -13.76
C ALA A 135 -10.80 -27.66 -12.78
N GLY A 136 -9.47 -27.67 -12.86
CA GLY A 136 -8.60 -26.89 -12.00
C GLY A 136 -8.24 -27.51 -10.64
N ALA A 137 -8.88 -28.59 -10.16
CA ALA A 137 -8.55 -29.20 -8.88
C ALA A 137 -7.10 -29.69 -8.80
N LYS A 138 -6.63 -30.34 -9.87
CA LYS A 138 -5.23 -30.75 -10.00
C LYS A 138 -4.27 -29.57 -9.97
N GLN A 139 -4.61 -28.51 -10.68
CA GLN A 139 -3.79 -27.28 -10.71
C GLN A 139 -3.74 -26.61 -9.34
N ARG A 140 -4.86 -26.56 -8.60
CA ARG A 140 -4.90 -26.08 -7.20
C ARG A 140 -3.98 -26.88 -6.31
N TRP A 141 -4.01 -28.23 -6.43
CA TRP A 141 -3.12 -29.09 -5.64
C TRP A 141 -1.63 -28.87 -5.97
N GLU A 142 -1.25 -28.81 -7.26
CA GLU A 142 0.15 -28.57 -7.68
C GLU A 142 0.61 -27.19 -7.19
N GLY A 143 -0.22 -26.17 -7.26
CA GLY A 143 0.07 -24.85 -6.70
C GLY A 143 0.27 -24.87 -5.19
N THR A 144 -0.58 -25.59 -4.45
CA THR A 144 -0.43 -25.77 -3.00
C THR A 144 0.83 -26.54 -2.65
N LYS A 145 1.12 -27.63 -3.39
CA LYS A 145 2.34 -28.41 -3.21
C LYS A 145 3.59 -27.55 -3.44
N LYS A 146 3.59 -26.77 -4.52
CA LYS A 146 4.69 -25.85 -4.82
C LYS A 146 4.88 -24.82 -3.70
N TYR A 147 3.82 -24.17 -3.26
CA TYR A 147 3.86 -23.16 -2.18
C TYR A 147 4.53 -23.68 -0.90
N PHE A 148 4.08 -24.82 -0.38
CA PHE A 148 4.65 -25.37 0.85
C PHE A 148 6.06 -25.96 0.64
N THR A 149 6.37 -26.47 -0.56
CA THR A 149 7.71 -26.93 -0.91
C THR A 149 8.69 -25.75 -0.93
N ASP A 150 8.33 -24.65 -1.58
CA ASP A 150 9.18 -23.46 -1.68
C ASP A 150 9.37 -22.81 -0.31
N ARG A 151 8.30 -22.71 0.49
CA ARG A 151 8.39 -22.26 1.88
C ARG A 151 9.34 -23.11 2.71
N ARG A 152 9.26 -24.44 2.59
CA ARG A 152 10.17 -25.36 3.31
C ARG A 152 11.62 -25.21 2.84
N LYS A 153 11.85 -25.04 1.54
CA LYS A 153 13.19 -24.73 1.00
C LYS A 153 13.73 -23.43 1.58
N GLN A 154 12.89 -22.39 1.64
CA GLN A 154 13.26 -21.11 2.23
C GLN A 154 13.64 -21.23 3.71
N GLU A 155 12.86 -21.98 4.51
CA GLU A 155 13.19 -22.25 5.92
C GLU A 155 14.56 -22.97 6.04
N LYS A 156 14.83 -23.96 5.18
CA LYS A 156 16.14 -24.66 5.16
C LYS A 156 17.28 -23.73 4.79
N TYR A 157 17.07 -22.85 3.82
CA TYR A 157 18.06 -21.86 3.39
C TYR A 157 18.41 -20.89 4.52
N PHE A 158 17.40 -20.30 5.15
CA PHE A 158 17.63 -19.37 6.27
C PHE A 158 18.17 -20.08 7.52
N ALA A 159 17.76 -21.31 7.78
CA ALA A 159 18.34 -22.12 8.84
C ALA A 159 19.84 -22.41 8.57
N LEU A 160 20.22 -22.68 7.32
CA LEU A 160 21.62 -22.88 6.93
C LEU A 160 22.44 -21.61 7.13
N LEU A 161 21.94 -20.46 6.68
CA LEU A 161 22.58 -19.16 6.91
C LEU A 161 22.71 -18.86 8.40
N GLY A 162 21.67 -19.18 9.17
CA GLY A 162 21.64 -18.99 10.63
C GLY A 162 22.69 -19.84 11.36
N GLN A 163 23.04 -21.02 10.84
CA GLN A 163 24.12 -21.83 11.43
C GLN A 163 25.51 -21.18 11.30
N GLY A 164 25.67 -20.25 10.37
CA GLY A 164 26.87 -19.42 10.25
C GLY A 164 26.95 -18.29 11.30
N VAL A 165 25.89 -18.05 12.03
CA VAL A 165 25.85 -17.01 13.08
C VAL A 165 26.41 -17.56 14.37
N TYR A 166 27.42 -16.89 14.86
CA TYR A 166 28.03 -17.25 16.15
C TYR A 166 28.19 -15.99 17.01
N VAL A 167 27.65 -16.03 18.21
CA VAL A 167 27.82 -14.98 19.23
C VAL A 167 28.78 -15.50 20.28
N THR A 168 29.88 -14.80 20.49
CA THR A 168 30.89 -15.20 21.47
C THR A 168 30.48 -14.82 22.88
N LYS A 169 31.05 -15.53 23.87
CA LYS A 169 30.90 -15.12 25.29
C LYS A 169 31.44 -13.71 25.54
N LEU A 170 32.43 -13.26 24.77
CA LEU A 170 32.98 -11.92 24.89
C LEU A 170 31.99 -10.87 24.41
N GLU A 171 31.34 -11.08 23.26
CA GLU A 171 30.29 -10.19 22.75
C GLU A 171 29.11 -10.10 23.71
N SER A 172 28.63 -11.23 24.23
CA SER A 172 27.55 -11.29 25.21
C SER A 172 27.92 -10.53 26.48
N LYS A 173 29.17 -10.69 26.96
CA LYS A 173 29.70 -9.92 28.11
C LYS A 173 29.81 -8.44 27.81
N GLN A 174 30.26 -8.06 26.62
CA GLN A 174 30.35 -6.65 26.21
C GLN A 174 28.97 -6.01 26.16
N GLU A 175 27.97 -6.72 25.60
CA GLU A 175 26.58 -6.26 25.57
C GLU A 175 26.02 -6.09 26.99
N TYR A 176 26.25 -7.05 27.87
CA TYR A 176 25.90 -6.91 29.31
C TYR A 176 26.51 -5.66 29.93
N LEU A 177 27.80 -5.45 29.72
CA LEU A 177 28.50 -4.26 30.27
C LEU A 177 27.96 -2.97 29.66
N ALA A 178 27.68 -2.97 28.35
CA ALA A 178 27.12 -1.82 27.63
C ALA A 178 25.76 -1.39 28.19
N GLN A 179 24.95 -2.35 28.63
CA GLN A 179 23.62 -2.10 29.18
C GLN A 179 23.59 -1.81 30.67
N LYS A 180 24.54 -2.35 31.43
CA LYS A 180 24.48 -2.35 32.91
C LYS A 180 25.53 -1.46 33.58
N GLU A 181 26.65 -1.13 32.92
CA GLU A 181 27.62 -0.19 33.46
C GLU A 181 27.09 1.24 33.29
N VAL A 182 27.01 1.98 34.38
CA VAL A 182 26.46 3.35 34.43
C VAL A 182 27.55 4.32 34.82
N LYS A 183 27.68 5.41 34.07
CA LYS A 183 28.51 6.56 34.48
C LYS A 183 27.59 7.72 34.87
N ASN A 184 27.81 8.23 36.08
CA ASN A 184 27.25 9.50 36.53
C ASN A 184 28.21 10.61 36.08
N ILE A 185 27.68 11.58 35.36
CA ILE A 185 28.46 12.67 34.78
C ILE A 185 27.87 14.03 35.15
N SER A 186 28.73 15.03 35.26
CA SER A 186 28.35 16.43 35.15
C SER A 186 28.91 16.99 33.86
N PHE A 187 28.15 17.81 33.16
CA PHE A 187 28.58 18.35 31.87
C PHE A 187 28.15 19.80 31.66
N VAL A 188 28.89 20.49 30.82
CA VAL A 188 28.52 21.79 30.25
C VAL A 188 28.50 21.65 28.74
N GLN A 189 27.40 22.08 28.14
CA GLN A 189 27.18 22.05 26.68
C GLN A 189 27.09 23.47 26.14
N TYR A 190 27.78 23.74 25.03
CA TYR A 190 27.58 24.91 24.18
C TYR A 190 26.98 24.45 22.88
N LEU A 191 25.79 24.96 22.56
CA LEU A 191 25.05 24.53 21.37
C LEU A 191 25.63 25.19 20.10
N PHE A 192 25.54 24.48 18.98
CA PHE A 192 25.85 25.07 17.67
C PHE A 192 24.88 26.20 17.31
N SER A 193 23.65 26.14 17.78
CA SER A 193 22.67 27.21 17.64
C SER A 193 23.01 28.52 18.33
N ASP A 194 23.95 28.50 19.32
CA ASP A 194 24.38 29.70 19.98
C ASP A 194 25.26 30.62 19.11
N ILE A 195 25.69 30.11 17.96
CA ILE A 195 26.41 30.85 16.92
C ILE A 195 25.51 31.00 15.69
N SER A 196 25.23 32.26 15.31
CA SER A 196 24.46 32.53 14.11
C SER A 196 25.16 31.98 12.86
N ASP A 197 24.42 31.41 11.90
CA ASP A 197 24.95 30.95 10.63
C ASP A 197 25.52 32.09 9.78
N THR A 198 25.10 33.33 10.04
CA THR A 198 25.54 34.55 9.37
C THR A 198 26.77 35.22 10.02
N ASP A 199 27.32 34.62 11.09
CA ASP A 199 28.51 35.19 11.79
C ASP A 199 29.72 35.21 10.83
N ALA A 200 30.28 36.38 10.62
CA ALA A 200 31.39 36.61 9.69
C ALA A 200 32.63 35.75 9.99
N GLY A 201 32.84 35.40 11.28
CA GLY A 201 34.01 34.59 11.72
C GLY A 201 33.91 33.08 11.39
N ILE A 202 32.78 32.62 10.84
CA ILE A 202 32.57 31.22 10.43
C ILE A 202 32.05 31.08 9.00
N LYS A 203 32.04 32.17 8.23
CA LYS A 203 31.57 32.15 6.83
C LYS A 203 32.30 31.07 6.04
N VAL A 204 31.53 30.28 5.30
CA VAL A 204 32.05 29.23 4.41
C VAL A 204 32.21 29.82 3.02
N SER A 205 33.38 29.64 2.42
CA SER A 205 33.67 30.09 1.04
C SER A 205 33.40 28.97 0.03
N GLU A 206 33.09 29.33 -1.20
CA GLU A 206 32.87 28.38 -2.28
C GLU A 206 34.09 27.48 -2.53
N SER A 207 35.31 28.03 -2.36
CA SER A 207 36.55 27.24 -2.47
C SER A 207 36.69 26.16 -1.37
N GLU A 208 36.22 26.45 -0.16
CA GLU A 208 36.23 25.47 0.91
C GLU A 208 35.21 24.36 0.62
N ILE A 209 34.03 24.67 0.09
CA ILE A 209 33.03 23.68 -0.26
C ILE A 209 33.54 22.74 -1.36
N LYS A 210 34.17 23.32 -2.42
CA LYS A 210 34.78 22.55 -3.50
C LYS A 210 35.89 21.61 -2.99
N ALA A 211 36.77 22.12 -2.13
CA ALA A 211 37.85 21.32 -1.56
C ALA A 211 37.29 20.18 -0.69
N TYR A 212 36.24 20.46 0.08
CA TYR A 212 35.54 19.45 0.88
C TYR A 212 34.87 18.40 0.00
N TYR A 213 34.21 18.82 -1.06
CA TYR A 213 33.59 17.92 -2.03
C TYR A 213 34.62 16.95 -2.64
N GLU A 214 35.74 17.42 -3.14
CA GLU A 214 36.74 16.57 -3.76
C GLU A 214 37.29 15.50 -2.79
N THR A 215 37.33 15.78 -1.50
CA THR A 215 37.84 14.84 -0.50
C THR A 215 36.79 13.89 0.07
N HIS A 216 35.49 14.24 -0.02
CA HIS A 216 34.41 13.51 0.66
C HIS A 216 33.35 12.91 -0.26
N LYS A 217 33.33 13.27 -1.58
CA LYS A 217 32.30 12.84 -2.55
C LYS A 217 32.12 11.30 -2.64
N SER A 218 33.19 10.55 -2.37
CA SER A 218 33.17 9.08 -2.38
C SER A 218 32.62 8.47 -1.09
N GLU A 219 32.31 9.25 -0.07
CA GLU A 219 31.74 8.72 1.17
C GLU A 219 30.32 8.19 0.95
N LYS A 220 30.00 7.07 1.61
CA LYS A 220 28.70 6.38 1.50
C LYS A 220 27.48 7.28 1.72
N LYS A 221 27.63 8.30 2.60
CA LYS A 221 26.52 9.23 2.92
C LYS A 221 26.12 10.16 1.79
N TYR A 222 27.02 10.41 0.81
CA TYR A 222 26.78 11.28 -0.33
C TYR A 222 26.41 10.50 -1.60
N LYS A 223 26.83 9.23 -1.70
CA LYS A 223 26.59 8.43 -2.90
C LYS A 223 25.10 8.26 -3.16
N ASN A 224 24.70 8.54 -4.39
CA ASN A 224 23.38 8.21 -4.89
C ASN A 224 23.23 6.69 -4.98
N ARG A 225 22.24 6.14 -4.31
CA ARG A 225 21.97 4.69 -4.31
C ARG A 225 21.19 4.24 -5.54
N MET A 226 20.39 5.13 -6.10
CA MET A 226 19.58 4.90 -7.29
C MET A 226 19.67 6.11 -8.20
N ALA A 227 19.57 5.87 -9.50
CA ALA A 227 19.42 6.97 -10.45
C ALA A 227 18.07 7.64 -10.25
N SER A 228 18.02 8.96 -10.36
CA SER A 228 16.77 9.70 -10.27
C SER A 228 16.74 10.91 -11.20
N ARG A 229 15.55 11.29 -11.59
CA ARG A 229 15.27 12.49 -12.35
C ARG A 229 14.27 13.35 -11.58
N GLU A 230 14.56 14.63 -11.43
CA GLU A 230 13.59 15.60 -10.93
C GLU A 230 13.14 16.47 -12.08
N VAL A 231 11.83 16.63 -12.21
CA VAL A 231 11.23 17.55 -13.17
C VAL A 231 10.32 18.53 -12.44
N LYS A 232 10.24 19.75 -12.94
CA LYS A 232 9.15 20.66 -12.59
C LYS A 232 8.08 20.57 -13.65
N ILE A 233 6.84 20.41 -13.22
CA ILE A 233 5.70 20.37 -14.13
C ILE A 233 4.70 21.48 -13.83
N PHE A 234 3.92 21.84 -14.83
CA PHE A 234 2.64 22.50 -14.65
C PHE A 234 1.55 21.82 -15.48
N GLU A 235 0.33 21.94 -15.01
CA GLU A 235 -0.82 21.30 -15.64
C GLU A 235 -1.77 22.34 -16.19
N VAL A 236 -2.34 22.07 -17.35
CA VAL A 236 -3.34 22.91 -17.99
C VAL A 236 -4.61 22.08 -18.20
N ALA A 237 -5.63 22.37 -17.40
CA ALA A 237 -6.90 21.66 -17.52
C ALA A 237 -7.67 22.10 -18.79
N VAL A 238 -8.25 21.12 -19.47
CA VAL A 238 -9.18 21.34 -20.58
C VAL A 238 -10.59 21.38 -19.99
N GLN A 239 -11.06 22.57 -19.67
CA GLN A 239 -12.40 22.76 -19.10
C GLN A 239 -13.44 23.06 -20.17
N PRO A 240 -14.70 22.65 -20.00
CA PRO A 240 -15.78 22.99 -20.88
C PRO A 240 -15.94 24.49 -21.04
N SER A 241 -16.11 24.96 -22.27
CA SER A 241 -16.38 26.36 -22.58
C SER A 241 -17.80 26.77 -22.18
N LYS A 242 -18.10 28.06 -22.20
CA LYS A 242 -19.50 28.55 -22.03
C LYS A 242 -20.42 28.00 -23.10
N LYS A 243 -19.90 27.80 -24.33
CA LYS A 243 -20.63 27.19 -25.45
C LYS A 243 -20.96 25.72 -25.14
N ASP A 244 -19.97 24.96 -24.67
CA ASP A 244 -20.18 23.55 -24.26
C ASP A 244 -21.23 23.44 -23.14
N THR A 245 -21.12 24.29 -22.13
CA THR A 245 -22.09 24.36 -21.03
C THR A 245 -23.51 24.62 -21.53
N ALA A 246 -23.66 25.55 -22.48
CA ALA A 246 -24.98 25.91 -23.05
C ALA A 246 -25.57 24.76 -23.88
N VAL A 247 -24.73 24.07 -24.67
CA VAL A 247 -25.15 22.90 -25.48
C VAL A 247 -25.56 21.76 -24.55
N PHE A 248 -24.72 21.42 -23.59
CA PHE A 248 -24.99 20.35 -22.63
C PHE A 248 -26.25 20.62 -21.81
N SER A 249 -26.47 21.86 -21.37
CA SER A 249 -27.68 22.23 -20.62
C SER A 249 -28.97 22.01 -21.43
N LYS A 250 -28.94 22.32 -22.73
CA LYS A 250 -30.08 22.06 -23.63
C LYS A 250 -30.33 20.56 -23.80
N GLU A 251 -29.27 19.79 -23.97
CA GLU A 251 -29.34 18.33 -24.10
C GLU A 251 -29.92 17.69 -22.83
N ILE A 252 -29.45 18.11 -21.66
CA ILE A 252 -29.94 17.60 -20.36
C ILE A 252 -31.43 17.95 -20.14
N ILE A 253 -31.87 19.16 -20.50
CA ILE A 253 -33.27 19.55 -20.39
C ILE A 253 -34.15 18.64 -21.28
N LYS A 254 -33.73 18.42 -22.52
CA LYS A 254 -34.41 17.51 -23.45
C LYS A 254 -34.42 16.08 -22.93
N LEU A 255 -33.26 15.55 -22.52
CA LEU A 255 -33.12 14.20 -21.99
C LEU A 255 -34.03 13.97 -20.75
N LYS A 256 -34.16 14.99 -19.87
CA LYS A 256 -35.07 14.94 -18.73
C LYS A 256 -36.55 14.82 -19.17
N ALA A 257 -36.95 15.61 -20.17
CA ALA A 257 -38.31 15.56 -20.68
C ALA A 257 -38.63 14.20 -21.35
N ASP A 258 -37.70 13.70 -22.16
CA ASP A 258 -37.82 12.42 -22.84
C ASP A 258 -37.84 11.25 -21.83
N PHE A 259 -37.05 11.31 -20.78
CA PHE A 259 -37.02 10.30 -19.71
C PHE A 259 -38.30 10.30 -18.88
N LEU A 260 -38.88 11.47 -18.63
CA LEU A 260 -40.14 11.57 -17.93
C LEU A 260 -41.29 10.96 -18.76
N ALA A 261 -41.27 11.17 -20.08
CA ALA A 261 -42.25 10.65 -20.99
C ALA A 261 -42.06 9.16 -21.36
N SER A 262 -40.95 8.56 -20.94
CA SER A 262 -40.63 7.16 -21.24
C SER A 262 -41.66 6.19 -20.63
N THR A 263 -42.15 5.27 -21.43
CA THR A 263 -43.03 4.16 -21.01
C THR A 263 -42.25 2.92 -20.58
N ASN A 264 -40.97 2.83 -20.93
CA ASN A 264 -40.06 1.75 -20.55
C ASN A 264 -38.73 2.35 -20.12
N ASP A 265 -38.63 2.63 -18.84
CA ASP A 265 -37.47 3.30 -18.23
C ASP A 265 -36.16 2.50 -18.43
N SER A 266 -36.22 1.18 -18.32
CA SER A 266 -35.03 0.33 -18.47
C SER A 266 -34.48 0.40 -19.90
N LEU A 267 -35.33 0.30 -20.91
CA LEU A 267 -34.91 0.40 -22.29
C LEU A 267 -34.40 1.81 -22.62
N PHE A 268 -35.05 2.84 -22.09
CA PHE A 268 -34.65 4.24 -22.27
C PHE A 268 -33.25 4.50 -21.71
N VAL A 269 -33.00 4.10 -20.48
CA VAL A 269 -31.69 4.28 -19.86
C VAL A 269 -30.61 3.43 -20.54
N MET A 270 -30.95 2.20 -20.97
CA MET A 270 -30.01 1.36 -21.73
C MET A 270 -29.59 2.02 -23.06
N LYS A 271 -30.46 2.80 -23.66
CA LYS A 271 -30.16 3.54 -24.90
C LYS A 271 -29.38 4.82 -24.63
N GLU A 272 -29.79 5.58 -23.62
CA GLU A 272 -29.35 6.95 -23.40
C GLU A 272 -28.24 7.10 -22.35
N SER A 273 -27.98 6.12 -21.47
CA SER A 273 -26.90 6.21 -20.48
C SER A 273 -25.56 5.78 -21.06
N GLU A 274 -24.49 6.50 -20.70
CA GLU A 274 -23.12 6.11 -21.04
C GLU A 274 -22.68 4.87 -20.25
N SER A 275 -23.08 4.78 -18.99
CA SER A 275 -22.89 3.56 -18.20
C SER A 275 -24.09 2.64 -18.34
N LYS A 276 -23.80 1.39 -18.66
CA LYS A 276 -24.82 0.33 -18.74
C LYS A 276 -24.88 -0.51 -17.46
N MET A 277 -24.24 -0.07 -16.39
CA MET A 277 -24.12 -0.81 -15.12
C MET A 277 -25.46 -1.02 -14.40
N TYR A 278 -26.48 -0.24 -14.75
CA TYR A 278 -27.78 -0.24 -14.06
C TYR A 278 -28.86 -1.07 -14.78
N PHE A 279 -28.44 -1.98 -15.66
CA PHE A 279 -29.30 -2.88 -16.40
C PHE A 279 -28.90 -4.32 -16.18
N GLY A 280 -29.84 -5.09 -15.82
CA GLY A 280 -29.77 -6.48 -15.52
C GLY A 280 -30.67 -6.81 -14.35
N ASP A 281 -30.52 -7.98 -13.78
CA ASP A 281 -31.31 -8.48 -12.66
C ASP A 281 -31.11 -7.74 -11.32
N MET A 282 -30.30 -6.70 -11.30
CA MET A 282 -30.08 -5.87 -10.10
C MET A 282 -31.10 -4.75 -10.07
N ARG A 283 -31.93 -4.74 -9.04
CA ARG A 283 -32.70 -3.54 -8.67
C ARG A 283 -31.69 -2.47 -8.32
N GLY A 284 -31.79 -1.30 -8.91
CA GLY A 284 -30.90 -0.17 -8.65
C GLY A 284 -31.14 0.44 -7.25
N ILE A 285 -30.95 -0.36 -6.21
CA ILE A 285 -30.99 0.11 -4.81
C ILE A 285 -29.89 1.12 -4.64
N ALA A 286 -30.22 2.31 -4.17
CA ALA A 286 -29.28 3.39 -4.04
C ALA A 286 -29.14 3.86 -2.59
N VAL A 287 -27.91 4.20 -2.22
CA VAL A 287 -27.51 4.64 -0.89
C VAL A 287 -26.67 5.92 -1.00
N PRO A 288 -26.58 6.75 0.07
CA PRO A 288 -25.65 7.87 0.07
C PRO A 288 -24.21 7.39 -0.14
N GLN A 289 -23.40 8.17 -0.86
CA GLN A 289 -21.99 7.88 -1.09
C GLN A 289 -21.25 7.66 0.25
N GLY A 290 -20.43 6.62 0.32
CA GLY A 290 -19.74 6.20 1.54
C GLY A 290 -20.53 5.24 2.42
N HIS A 291 -21.76 4.88 2.03
CA HIS A 291 -22.60 3.88 2.72
C HIS A 291 -22.84 2.62 1.89
N GLU A 292 -22.10 2.46 0.80
CA GLU A 292 -22.14 1.26 -0.05
C GLU A 292 -21.53 0.07 0.69
N LYS A 293 -22.30 -1.01 0.82
CA LYS A 293 -21.80 -2.27 1.38
C LYS A 293 -21.20 -3.20 0.33
N SER A 294 -21.45 -2.94 -0.93
CA SER A 294 -20.89 -3.67 -2.07
C SER A 294 -21.10 -2.88 -3.37
N ASN A 295 -20.41 -3.28 -4.45
CA ASN A 295 -20.59 -2.74 -5.79
C ASN A 295 -21.97 -3.01 -6.43
N ARG A 296 -22.87 -3.68 -5.73
CA ARG A 296 -24.26 -3.92 -6.14
C ARG A 296 -25.19 -2.74 -5.83
N PHE A 297 -24.72 -1.75 -5.07
CA PHE A 297 -25.49 -0.57 -4.74
C PHE A 297 -25.06 0.60 -5.60
N MET A 298 -26.05 1.39 -6.02
CA MET A 298 -25.80 2.70 -6.60
C MET A 298 -25.51 3.68 -5.47
N SER A 299 -24.69 4.68 -5.73
CA SER A 299 -24.51 5.78 -4.80
C SER A 299 -25.06 7.09 -5.35
N TYR A 300 -25.39 7.99 -4.46
CA TYR A 300 -25.75 9.38 -4.75
C TYR A 300 -25.12 10.32 -3.72
N PRO A 301 -24.92 11.62 -4.06
CA PRO A 301 -24.34 12.57 -3.13
C PRO A 301 -25.16 12.64 -1.84
N PRO A 302 -24.53 12.66 -0.65
CA PRO A 302 -25.23 12.66 0.64
C PRO A 302 -26.29 13.77 0.78
N ASP A 303 -26.07 14.93 0.16
CA ASP A 303 -27.00 16.06 0.15
C ASP A 303 -28.34 15.74 -0.53
N TYR A 304 -28.39 14.69 -1.35
CA TYR A 304 -29.60 14.22 -2.04
C TYR A 304 -30.40 13.18 -1.23
N ASP A 305 -29.89 12.73 -0.09
CA ASP A 305 -30.51 11.65 0.70
C ASP A 305 -31.97 11.97 1.09
N THR A 306 -32.22 13.15 1.60
CA THR A 306 -33.56 13.59 1.96
C THR A 306 -34.46 13.73 0.73
N ILE A 307 -33.92 14.24 -0.40
CA ILE A 307 -34.64 14.40 -1.65
C ILE A 307 -35.12 13.04 -2.17
N PHE A 308 -34.23 12.04 -2.21
CA PHE A 308 -34.57 10.71 -2.68
C PHE A 308 -35.54 9.98 -1.76
N LYS A 309 -35.40 10.11 -0.45
CA LYS A 309 -36.27 9.46 0.54
C LYS A 309 -37.70 10.01 0.54
N LEU A 310 -37.87 11.29 0.21
CA LEU A 310 -39.17 11.98 0.15
C LEU A 310 -39.81 12.01 -1.25
N ALA A 311 -39.06 11.58 -2.28
CA ALA A 311 -39.54 11.57 -3.66
C ALA A 311 -40.69 10.59 -3.86
N ASN A 312 -41.60 10.92 -4.81
CA ASN A 312 -42.64 10.00 -5.25
C ASN A 312 -42.11 9.01 -6.30
N ILE A 313 -42.75 7.82 -6.38
CA ILE A 313 -42.45 6.86 -7.46
C ILE A 313 -42.79 7.54 -8.79
N GLY A 314 -41.89 7.44 -9.77
CA GLY A 314 -41.97 8.12 -11.07
C GLY A 314 -41.29 9.50 -11.08
N GLN A 315 -40.94 10.06 -9.95
CA GLN A 315 -40.29 11.37 -9.87
C GLN A 315 -38.82 11.29 -10.37
N LEU A 316 -38.48 12.30 -11.21
CA LEU A 316 -37.10 12.52 -11.64
C LEU A 316 -36.38 13.43 -10.63
N VAL A 317 -35.18 13.01 -10.22
CA VAL A 317 -34.23 13.78 -9.40
C VAL A 317 -32.97 14.04 -10.23
N GLY A 318 -32.48 15.25 -10.20
CA GLY A 318 -31.31 15.66 -10.97
C GLY A 318 -31.64 16.73 -12.03
N PRO A 319 -30.61 17.19 -12.79
CA PRO A 319 -29.26 16.63 -12.79
C PRO A 319 -28.48 16.90 -11.50
N TYR A 320 -27.67 15.93 -11.06
CA TYR A 320 -26.71 16.09 -9.98
C TYR A 320 -25.35 15.54 -10.41
N SER A 321 -24.28 16.11 -9.83
CA SER A 321 -22.90 15.72 -10.15
C SER A 321 -22.33 14.79 -9.10
N MET A 322 -21.56 13.80 -9.53
CA MET A 322 -20.75 12.92 -8.68
C MET A 322 -19.60 12.34 -9.51
N ASN A 323 -18.37 12.40 -9.01
CA ASN A 323 -17.17 11.85 -9.69
C ASN A 323 -17.02 12.36 -11.14
N ASP A 324 -17.12 13.67 -11.35
CA ASP A 324 -17.01 14.34 -12.67
C ASP A 324 -18.04 13.92 -13.72
N LYS A 325 -19.12 13.31 -13.29
CA LYS A 325 -20.25 12.91 -14.14
C LYS A 325 -21.55 13.53 -13.68
N MET A 326 -22.50 13.61 -14.59
CA MET A 326 -23.84 14.09 -14.35
C MET A 326 -24.84 12.95 -14.36
N TYR A 327 -25.78 12.96 -13.42
CA TYR A 327 -26.76 11.91 -13.22
C TYR A 327 -28.18 12.48 -13.23
N ILE A 328 -29.08 11.73 -13.85
CA ILE A 328 -30.53 11.95 -13.76
C ILE A 328 -31.15 10.62 -13.35
N SER A 329 -31.79 10.60 -12.19
CA SER A 329 -32.38 9.40 -11.61
C SER A 329 -33.89 9.49 -11.55
N LYS A 330 -34.59 8.42 -11.92
CA LYS A 330 -36.03 8.24 -11.70
C LYS A 330 -36.23 7.26 -10.56
N VAL A 331 -37.04 7.66 -9.57
CA VAL A 331 -37.40 6.77 -8.47
C VAL A 331 -38.45 5.78 -8.95
N ILE A 332 -38.10 4.50 -8.97
CA ILE A 332 -39.00 3.43 -9.45
C ILE A 332 -39.56 2.58 -8.29
N GLY A 333 -39.10 2.80 -7.07
CA GLY A 333 -39.57 2.10 -5.89
C GLY A 333 -38.77 2.42 -4.65
N PHE A 334 -39.07 1.70 -3.58
CA PHE A 334 -38.35 1.78 -2.30
C PHE A 334 -38.18 0.39 -1.71
N THR A 335 -37.07 0.14 -1.04
CA THR A 335 -36.79 -1.08 -0.29
C THR A 335 -36.47 -0.75 1.18
N PRO A 336 -36.79 -1.64 2.14
CA PRO A 336 -36.42 -1.43 3.55
C PRO A 336 -34.92 -1.29 3.73
N SER A 337 -34.53 -0.37 4.61
CA SER A 337 -33.09 -0.13 4.94
C SER A 337 -32.45 -1.22 5.78
N LYS A 338 -33.26 -2.16 6.29
CA LYS A 338 -32.84 -3.32 7.07
C LYS A 338 -33.82 -4.45 6.86
N LEU A 339 -33.32 -5.65 6.68
CA LEU A 339 -34.08 -6.90 6.64
C LEU A 339 -33.48 -7.88 7.63
N LYS A 340 -34.33 -8.67 8.26
CA LYS A 340 -33.95 -9.81 9.08
C LYS A 340 -34.83 -10.98 8.71
N ALA A 341 -34.22 -12.11 8.40
CA ALA A 341 -34.91 -13.32 8.02
C ALA A 341 -34.16 -14.55 8.51
N ARG A 342 -34.87 -15.67 8.63
CA ARG A 342 -34.25 -16.99 8.77
C ARG A 342 -34.74 -17.90 7.68
N HIS A 343 -33.91 -18.86 7.30
CA HIS A 343 -34.24 -19.75 6.22
C HIS A 343 -33.74 -21.18 6.43
N LEU A 344 -34.36 -22.12 5.73
CA LEU A 344 -33.93 -23.48 5.59
C LEU A 344 -33.72 -23.76 4.09
N LEU A 345 -32.51 -24.16 3.70
CA LEU A 345 -32.17 -24.47 2.33
C LEU A 345 -32.23 -25.96 2.04
N ILE A 346 -32.96 -26.35 0.99
CA ILE A 346 -32.84 -27.65 0.33
C ILE A 346 -32.09 -27.44 -0.96
N ALA A 347 -30.80 -27.70 -0.96
CA ALA A 347 -29.88 -27.40 -2.07
C ALA A 347 -30.17 -28.28 -3.29
N THR A 348 -30.05 -27.68 -4.45
CA THR A 348 -30.13 -28.39 -5.75
C THR A 348 -28.76 -28.65 -6.36
N ASN A 349 -27.68 -28.08 -5.78
CA ASN A 349 -26.29 -28.23 -6.20
C ASN A 349 -26.10 -27.97 -7.71
N GLY A 350 -26.83 -26.98 -8.26
CA GLY A 350 -26.76 -26.61 -9.67
C GLY A 350 -27.46 -27.61 -10.62
N SER A 351 -28.20 -28.60 -10.11
CA SER A 351 -28.91 -29.57 -10.95
C SER A 351 -30.00 -28.93 -11.78
N THR A 352 -30.02 -29.22 -13.07
CA THR A 352 -31.06 -28.85 -14.04
C THR A 352 -32.04 -30.00 -14.33
N ASP A 353 -31.85 -31.20 -13.74
CA ASP A 353 -32.73 -32.35 -13.90
C ASP A 353 -34.06 -32.07 -13.24
N THR A 354 -35.12 -32.09 -14.07
CA THR A 354 -36.50 -31.82 -13.65
C THR A 354 -37.01 -32.78 -12.56
N LYS A 355 -36.60 -34.06 -12.59
CA LYS A 355 -36.97 -35.04 -11.57
C LYS A 355 -36.31 -34.72 -10.22
N VAL A 356 -35.05 -34.35 -10.24
CA VAL A 356 -34.31 -33.92 -9.04
C VAL A 356 -34.94 -32.65 -8.46
N LEU A 357 -35.18 -31.65 -9.31
CA LEU A 357 -35.83 -30.40 -8.89
C LEU A 357 -37.21 -30.63 -8.30
N ALA A 358 -38.04 -31.51 -8.91
CA ALA A 358 -39.37 -31.87 -8.41
C ALA A 358 -39.30 -32.62 -7.03
N ALA A 359 -38.34 -33.51 -6.86
CA ALA A 359 -38.13 -34.20 -5.59
C ALA A 359 -37.70 -33.22 -4.47
N LYS A 360 -36.72 -32.35 -4.75
CA LYS A 360 -36.24 -31.31 -3.80
C LYS A 360 -37.37 -30.32 -3.45
N ARG A 361 -38.16 -29.90 -4.44
CA ARG A 361 -39.34 -29.05 -4.23
C ARG A 361 -40.36 -29.74 -3.31
N LYS A 362 -40.68 -31.01 -3.55
CA LYS A 362 -41.60 -31.79 -2.71
C LYS A 362 -41.11 -31.88 -1.27
N THR A 363 -39.80 -32.03 -1.07
CA THR A 363 -39.19 -32.01 0.26
C THR A 363 -39.39 -30.66 0.94
N ALA A 364 -39.13 -29.56 0.25
CA ALA A 364 -39.33 -28.21 0.77
C ALA A 364 -40.82 -27.95 1.11
N ASP A 365 -41.73 -28.34 0.23
CA ASP A 365 -43.18 -28.19 0.45
C ASP A 365 -43.68 -29.06 1.63
N SER A 366 -43.10 -30.24 1.85
CA SER A 366 -43.41 -31.10 3.01
C SER A 366 -42.93 -30.48 4.33
N LEU A 367 -41.72 -29.91 4.33
CA LEU A 367 -41.19 -29.18 5.47
C LEU A 367 -41.99 -27.92 5.77
N LEU A 368 -42.43 -27.20 4.73
CA LEU A 368 -43.26 -26.00 4.91
C LEU A 368 -44.56 -26.27 5.64
N LYS A 369 -45.16 -27.50 5.49
CA LYS A 369 -46.40 -27.87 6.16
C LYS A 369 -46.24 -28.06 7.67
N VAL A 370 -45.04 -28.38 8.13
CA VAL A 370 -44.78 -28.68 9.54
C VAL A 370 -43.99 -27.56 10.24
N ILE A 371 -43.33 -26.71 9.47
CA ILE A 371 -42.50 -25.62 10.00
C ILE A 371 -43.40 -24.50 10.57
N ASN A 372 -43.04 -23.97 11.71
CA ASN A 372 -43.68 -22.83 12.35
C ASN A 372 -42.62 -22.02 13.12
N LYS A 373 -43.04 -20.92 13.73
CA LYS A 373 -42.13 -20.02 14.45
C LYS A 373 -41.34 -20.67 15.57
N THR A 374 -41.90 -21.72 16.21
CA THR A 374 -41.32 -22.34 17.39
C THR A 374 -40.32 -23.43 17.04
N ASN A 375 -40.54 -24.18 15.94
CA ASN A 375 -39.71 -25.32 15.55
C ASN A 375 -38.76 -25.00 14.37
N PHE A 376 -38.76 -23.77 13.90
CA PHE A 376 -37.98 -23.37 12.70
C PHE A 376 -36.50 -23.68 12.86
N GLU A 377 -35.90 -23.26 13.97
CA GLU A 377 -34.48 -23.44 14.26
C GLU A 377 -34.08 -24.92 14.36
N GLU A 378 -34.89 -25.71 15.03
CA GLU A 378 -34.68 -27.17 15.14
C GLU A 378 -34.67 -27.83 13.75
N LEU A 379 -35.64 -27.46 12.90
CA LEU A 379 -35.70 -27.99 11.53
C LEU A 379 -34.59 -27.50 10.64
N VAL A 380 -34.10 -26.27 10.85
CA VAL A 380 -32.90 -25.75 10.16
C VAL A 380 -31.68 -26.57 10.51
N LEU A 381 -31.40 -26.75 11.79
CA LEU A 381 -30.26 -27.57 12.27
C LEU A 381 -30.30 -29.00 11.70
N LYS A 382 -31.50 -29.55 11.56
CA LYS A 382 -31.68 -30.92 11.07
C LYS A 382 -31.60 -31.05 9.55
N TYR A 383 -32.21 -30.13 8.80
CA TYR A 383 -32.47 -30.31 7.36
C TYR A 383 -31.82 -29.27 6.47
N SER A 384 -31.37 -28.14 7.00
CA SER A 384 -30.76 -27.10 6.13
C SER A 384 -29.42 -27.55 5.59
N GLU A 385 -29.24 -27.31 4.31
CA GLU A 385 -28.00 -27.54 3.56
C GLU A 385 -27.22 -26.22 3.32
N ASP A 386 -27.59 -25.09 4.01
CA ASP A 386 -26.88 -23.83 3.94
C ASP A 386 -25.73 -23.76 4.95
N PRO A 387 -24.44 -23.77 4.50
CA PRO A 387 -23.30 -23.75 5.41
C PRO A 387 -23.12 -22.40 6.12
N GLY A 388 -23.70 -21.31 5.59
CA GLY A 388 -23.50 -19.95 6.11
C GLY A 388 -24.38 -19.60 7.31
N SER A 389 -25.55 -20.25 7.44
CA SER A 389 -26.54 -19.91 8.47
C SER A 389 -27.10 -21.10 9.26
N LYS A 390 -26.82 -22.34 8.84
CA LYS A 390 -27.35 -23.55 9.50
C LYS A 390 -27.10 -23.53 11.01
N ASP A 391 -25.87 -23.32 11.44
CA ASP A 391 -25.45 -23.35 12.85
C ASP A 391 -25.96 -22.15 13.66
N LYS A 392 -26.58 -21.16 12.96
CA LYS A 392 -27.25 -20.00 13.55
C LYS A 392 -28.76 -20.06 13.42
N GLY A 393 -29.32 -21.28 13.31
CA GLY A 393 -30.76 -21.46 13.13
C GLY A 393 -31.33 -20.88 11.82
N GLY A 394 -30.49 -20.76 10.82
CA GLY A 394 -30.84 -20.18 9.51
C GLY A 394 -30.89 -18.65 9.47
N LEU A 395 -30.38 -17.95 10.49
CA LEU A 395 -30.55 -16.52 10.69
C LEU A 395 -29.59 -15.70 9.80
N TYR A 396 -30.17 -14.76 9.07
CA TYR A 396 -29.51 -13.59 8.49
C TYR A 396 -30.06 -12.31 9.14
N ASP A 397 -29.21 -11.56 9.80
CA ASP A 397 -29.58 -10.32 10.50
C ASP A 397 -28.96 -9.11 9.82
N ASN A 398 -29.70 -8.01 9.75
CA ASN A 398 -29.26 -6.72 9.26
C ASN A 398 -28.68 -6.74 7.83
N PHE A 399 -29.39 -7.34 6.90
CA PHE A 399 -29.03 -7.34 5.48
C PHE A 399 -29.94 -6.40 4.67
N LEU A 400 -29.46 -5.99 3.49
CA LEU A 400 -30.21 -5.25 2.48
C LEU A 400 -30.73 -6.20 1.39
N GLU A 401 -31.82 -5.84 0.71
CA GLU A 401 -32.39 -6.66 -0.38
C GLU A 401 -31.34 -7.09 -1.40
N GLY A 402 -30.44 -6.14 -1.82
CA GLY A 402 -29.41 -6.37 -2.82
C GLY A 402 -28.19 -7.17 -2.34
N GLU A 403 -28.06 -7.46 -1.06
CA GLU A 403 -27.01 -8.33 -0.52
C GLU A 403 -27.33 -9.82 -0.69
N MET A 404 -28.59 -10.14 -0.92
CA MET A 404 -29.06 -11.51 -1.19
C MET A 404 -29.33 -11.73 -2.66
N VAL A 405 -29.42 -12.99 -3.08
CA VAL A 405 -29.91 -13.30 -4.43
C VAL A 405 -31.31 -12.76 -4.62
N LYS A 406 -31.61 -12.33 -5.86
CA LYS A 406 -32.80 -11.54 -6.22
C LYS A 406 -34.10 -12.12 -5.67
N GLU A 407 -34.32 -13.41 -5.80
CA GLU A 407 -35.54 -14.08 -5.37
C GLU A 407 -35.67 -14.06 -3.85
N PHE A 408 -34.57 -14.30 -3.12
CA PHE A 408 -34.53 -14.29 -1.66
C PHE A 408 -34.73 -12.86 -1.10
N GLY A 409 -33.89 -11.93 -1.54
CA GLY A 409 -33.98 -10.52 -1.11
C GLY A 409 -35.31 -9.90 -1.47
N GLY A 410 -35.76 -10.11 -2.69
CA GLY A 410 -37.06 -9.62 -3.18
C GLY A 410 -38.24 -10.20 -2.43
N PHE A 411 -38.20 -11.48 -2.06
CA PHE A 411 -39.22 -12.07 -1.19
C PHE A 411 -39.26 -11.37 0.17
N CYS A 412 -38.11 -11.21 0.81
CA CYS A 412 -38.02 -10.54 2.10
C CYS A 412 -38.45 -9.07 2.05
N ALA A 413 -38.10 -8.35 0.99
CA ALA A 413 -38.46 -6.94 0.86
C ALA A 413 -39.95 -6.69 0.59
N ASN A 414 -40.61 -7.55 -0.20
CA ASN A 414 -41.97 -7.31 -0.73
C ASN A 414 -43.09 -8.00 0.04
N ASN A 415 -42.81 -8.90 1.00
CA ASN A 415 -43.82 -9.60 1.79
C ASN A 415 -43.84 -9.11 3.24
N PRO A 416 -44.95 -9.24 3.98
CA PRO A 416 -45.06 -8.79 5.37
C PRO A 416 -44.20 -9.62 6.33
N VAL A 417 -43.81 -9.00 7.45
CA VAL A 417 -43.16 -9.69 8.57
C VAL A 417 -44.03 -10.85 9.06
N GLY A 418 -43.41 -11.97 9.38
CA GLY A 418 -44.07 -13.22 9.77
C GLY A 418 -44.50 -14.11 8.61
N LYS A 419 -44.34 -13.68 7.34
CA LYS A 419 -44.59 -14.54 6.18
C LYS A 419 -43.55 -15.66 6.12
N ILE A 420 -44.05 -16.91 5.94
CA ILE A 420 -43.22 -18.10 5.67
C ILE A 420 -43.62 -18.67 4.31
N ALA A 421 -42.65 -18.89 3.41
CA ALA A 421 -42.90 -19.50 2.11
C ALA A 421 -41.66 -20.18 1.52
N VAL A 422 -41.88 -21.04 0.52
CA VAL A 422 -40.78 -21.60 -0.29
C VAL A 422 -40.45 -20.67 -1.45
N VAL A 423 -39.18 -20.30 -1.53
CA VAL A 423 -38.62 -19.48 -2.62
C VAL A 423 -37.57 -20.29 -3.35
N LYS A 424 -37.66 -20.35 -4.68
CA LYS A 424 -36.63 -20.97 -5.52
C LYS A 424 -35.55 -19.97 -5.88
N THR A 425 -34.30 -20.36 -5.73
CA THR A 425 -33.12 -19.64 -6.21
C THR A 425 -32.22 -20.58 -7.00
N ASP A 426 -31.09 -20.10 -7.52
CA ASP A 426 -30.08 -20.96 -8.15
C ASP A 426 -29.43 -21.96 -7.16
N PHE A 427 -29.41 -21.65 -5.87
CA PHE A 427 -28.89 -22.56 -4.83
C PHE A 427 -29.87 -23.70 -4.48
N GLY A 428 -31.18 -23.49 -4.69
CA GLY A 428 -32.19 -24.48 -4.35
C GLY A 428 -33.51 -23.87 -3.89
N PHE A 429 -34.21 -24.61 -3.04
CA PHE A 429 -35.49 -24.20 -2.46
C PHE A 429 -35.29 -23.76 -1.01
N HIS A 430 -35.55 -22.47 -0.76
CA HIS A 430 -35.45 -21.86 0.55
C HIS A 430 -36.83 -21.75 1.19
N ILE A 431 -37.01 -22.28 2.41
CA ILE A 431 -38.16 -21.92 3.23
C ILE A 431 -37.71 -20.69 4.04
N ILE A 432 -38.31 -19.54 3.76
CA ILE A 432 -37.89 -18.27 4.36
C ILE A 432 -38.97 -17.76 5.29
N GLU A 433 -38.59 -17.32 6.48
CA GLU A 433 -39.41 -16.53 7.41
C GLU A 433 -38.86 -15.11 7.50
N ILE A 434 -39.70 -14.12 7.27
CA ILE A 434 -39.36 -12.70 7.45
C ILE A 434 -39.57 -12.34 8.90
N MET A 435 -38.51 -11.94 9.60
CA MET A 435 -38.56 -11.67 11.05
C MET A 435 -38.71 -10.18 11.36
N GLU A 436 -38.00 -9.32 10.61
CA GLU A 436 -38.00 -7.87 10.86
C GLU A 436 -37.75 -7.08 9.57
N LYS A 437 -38.29 -5.87 9.51
CA LYS A 437 -38.00 -4.86 8.48
C LYS A 437 -37.70 -3.54 9.14
N GLY A 438 -36.68 -2.84 8.65
CA GLY A 438 -36.39 -1.47 9.09
C GLY A 438 -37.48 -0.48 8.69
N ASN A 439 -37.66 0.54 9.52
CA ASN A 439 -38.68 1.58 9.29
C ASN A 439 -38.27 2.58 8.21
N SER A 440 -36.97 2.80 7.98
CA SER A 440 -36.47 3.63 6.90
C SER A 440 -36.40 2.85 5.59
N LYS A 441 -36.37 3.58 4.47
CA LYS A 441 -36.35 3.00 3.14
C LYS A 441 -35.22 3.59 2.32
N PHE A 442 -34.62 2.76 1.49
CA PHE A 442 -33.74 3.21 0.42
C PHE A 442 -34.49 3.32 -0.90
N PRO A 443 -34.19 4.33 -1.72
CA PRO A 443 -34.78 4.46 -3.03
C PRO A 443 -34.24 3.36 -3.97
N VAL A 444 -35.12 2.89 -4.85
CA VAL A 444 -34.74 2.07 -6.00
C VAL A 444 -34.81 2.97 -7.21
N LEU A 445 -33.66 3.16 -7.86
CA LEU A 445 -33.47 4.13 -8.92
C LEU A 445 -33.24 3.44 -10.27
N THR A 446 -33.62 4.12 -11.33
CA THR A 446 -33.09 3.91 -12.67
C THR A 446 -32.43 5.23 -13.09
N THR A 447 -31.18 5.17 -13.56
CA THR A 447 -30.32 6.34 -13.63
C THR A 447 -29.62 6.46 -14.97
N ILE A 448 -29.64 7.65 -15.54
CA ILE A 448 -28.85 8.04 -16.70
C ILE A 448 -27.59 8.72 -16.22
N GLU A 449 -26.47 8.27 -16.74
CA GLU A 449 -25.15 8.85 -16.55
C GLU A 449 -24.70 9.54 -17.83
N ARG A 450 -24.18 10.76 -17.70
CA ARG A 450 -23.59 11.54 -18.78
C ARG A 450 -22.29 12.19 -18.32
N THR A 451 -21.26 12.11 -19.15
CA THR A 451 -20.01 12.84 -18.94
C THR A 451 -20.17 14.29 -19.42
N PHE A 452 -19.85 15.24 -18.56
CA PHE A 452 -19.77 16.64 -18.94
C PHE A 452 -18.29 17.02 -19.12
N GLY A 453 -17.90 17.24 -20.39
CA GLY A 453 -16.53 17.54 -20.75
C GLY A 453 -16.46 18.66 -21.80
N ALA A 454 -15.23 19.08 -22.10
CA ALA A 454 -14.98 19.98 -23.20
C ALA A 454 -15.28 19.30 -24.55
N SER A 455 -15.89 20.03 -25.46
CA SER A 455 -16.06 19.58 -26.85
C SER A 455 -14.71 19.44 -27.56
N GLU A 456 -14.69 18.72 -28.69
CA GLU A 456 -13.50 18.62 -29.52
C GLU A 456 -13.00 19.98 -29.99
N GLU A 457 -13.89 20.92 -30.30
CA GLU A 457 -13.54 22.31 -30.65
C GLU A 457 -12.82 23.00 -29.48
N THR A 458 -13.34 22.88 -28.25
CA THR A 458 -12.73 23.44 -27.06
C THR A 458 -11.38 22.80 -26.74
N ALA A 459 -11.28 21.48 -26.89
CA ALA A 459 -10.02 20.76 -26.69
C ALA A 459 -8.96 21.15 -27.71
N SER A 460 -9.34 21.27 -29.01
CA SER A 460 -8.43 21.71 -30.08
C SER A 460 -7.94 23.13 -29.86
N ASN A 461 -8.82 24.07 -29.50
CA ASN A 461 -8.42 25.45 -29.21
C ASN A 461 -7.43 25.52 -28.01
N LYS A 462 -7.61 24.65 -27.01
CA LYS A 462 -6.71 24.57 -25.86
C LYS A 462 -5.36 23.96 -26.24
N ASP A 463 -5.36 22.97 -27.13
CA ASP A 463 -4.13 22.37 -27.67
C ASP A 463 -3.29 23.41 -28.43
N ASP A 464 -3.94 24.20 -29.29
CA ASP A 464 -3.28 25.32 -29.99
C ASP A 464 -2.69 26.39 -29.03
N GLU A 465 -3.43 26.73 -27.97
CA GLU A 465 -2.97 27.68 -26.94
C GLU A 465 -1.70 27.14 -26.25
N ILE A 466 -1.69 25.85 -25.89
CA ILE A 466 -0.57 25.22 -25.20
C ILE A 466 0.64 25.07 -26.12
N ASN A 467 0.44 24.64 -27.36
CA ASN A 467 1.50 24.55 -28.34
C ASN A 467 2.17 25.93 -28.61
N ASN A 468 1.38 27.00 -28.67
CA ASN A 468 1.88 28.35 -28.75
C ASN A 468 2.67 28.79 -27.50
N LEU A 469 2.23 28.39 -26.30
CA LEU A 469 2.97 28.65 -25.05
C LEU A 469 4.30 27.90 -25.03
N LEU A 470 4.29 26.62 -25.39
CA LEU A 470 5.50 25.79 -25.48
C LEU A 470 6.50 26.33 -26.50
N TYR A 471 6.04 26.69 -27.66
CA TYR A 471 6.89 27.34 -28.68
C TYR A 471 7.57 28.60 -28.14
N LYS A 472 6.83 29.46 -27.43
CA LYS A 472 7.38 30.67 -26.80
C LYS A 472 8.37 30.35 -25.67
N LEU A 473 8.13 29.29 -24.91
CA LEU A 473 9.03 28.82 -23.88
C LEU A 473 10.32 28.30 -24.51
N ASP A 474 10.22 27.43 -25.49
CA ASP A 474 11.36 26.84 -26.19
C ASP A 474 12.24 27.89 -26.83
N GLN A 475 11.67 28.82 -27.58
CA GLN A 475 12.37 29.94 -28.22
C GLN A 475 13.18 30.81 -27.25
N LYS A 476 12.78 30.88 -25.99
CA LYS A 476 13.49 31.68 -24.97
C LYS A 476 14.47 30.81 -24.18
N ILE A 477 14.12 29.59 -23.85
CA ILE A 477 14.95 28.67 -23.05
C ILE A 477 16.15 28.17 -23.85
N SER A 478 15.96 27.88 -25.15
CA SER A 478 17.02 27.38 -26.04
C SER A 478 18.18 28.36 -26.21
N LYS A 479 17.96 29.67 -26.03
CA LYS A 479 18.99 30.72 -26.09
C LYS A 479 19.83 30.84 -24.83
N ILE A 480 19.51 30.12 -23.77
CA ILE A 480 20.20 30.18 -22.49
C ILE A 480 21.05 28.93 -22.36
N GLU A 481 22.33 29.08 -22.04
CA GLU A 481 23.23 27.94 -21.78
C GLU A 481 23.10 27.45 -20.32
N ASP A 482 22.98 28.38 -19.37
CA ASP A 482 22.94 28.11 -17.94
C ASP A 482 21.65 27.39 -17.53
N PRO A 483 21.72 26.14 -17.03
CA PRO A 483 20.54 25.37 -16.66
C PRO A 483 19.66 26.02 -15.59
N ILE A 484 20.27 26.68 -14.61
CA ILE A 484 19.54 27.34 -13.51
C ILE A 484 18.74 28.52 -14.05
N LYS A 485 19.32 29.29 -14.98
CA LYS A 485 18.61 30.39 -15.64
C LYS A 485 17.46 29.87 -16.51
N LYS A 486 17.62 28.71 -17.17
CA LYS A 486 16.54 28.06 -17.92
C LYS A 486 15.36 27.74 -17.02
N ILE A 487 15.62 27.10 -15.88
CA ILE A 487 14.60 26.71 -14.89
C ILE A 487 13.92 27.96 -14.30
N ASN A 488 14.67 28.98 -13.94
CA ASN A 488 14.11 30.21 -13.39
C ASN A 488 13.25 30.97 -14.42
N LEU A 489 13.65 30.93 -15.70
CA LEU A 489 12.85 31.52 -16.77
C LEU A 489 11.54 30.74 -16.99
N PHE A 490 11.60 29.40 -16.97
CA PHE A 490 10.42 28.55 -17.02
C PHE A 490 9.47 28.93 -15.89
N ASP A 491 9.92 28.92 -14.63
CA ASP A 491 9.11 29.29 -13.46
C ASP A 491 8.49 30.68 -13.64
N THR A 492 9.24 31.65 -14.16
CA THR A 492 8.79 33.04 -14.34
C THR A 492 7.67 33.12 -15.38
N ILE A 493 7.83 32.46 -16.54
CA ILE A 493 6.84 32.50 -17.62
C ILE A 493 5.57 31.79 -17.24
N VAL A 494 5.70 30.61 -16.64
CA VAL A 494 4.57 29.75 -16.23
C VAL A 494 3.74 30.45 -15.15
N ARG A 495 4.36 31.04 -14.14
CA ARG A 495 3.67 31.80 -13.09
C ARG A 495 3.00 33.08 -13.64
N LYS A 496 3.61 33.76 -14.62
CA LYS A 496 2.96 34.90 -15.30
C LYS A 496 1.73 34.51 -16.10
N ALA A 497 1.69 33.26 -16.56
CA ALA A 497 0.52 32.67 -17.21
C ALA A 497 -0.52 32.11 -16.20
N ASN A 498 -0.32 32.36 -14.90
CA ASN A 498 -1.19 31.88 -13.78
C ASN A 498 -1.26 30.37 -13.63
N TYR A 499 -0.22 29.64 -14.01
CA TYR A 499 -0.13 28.20 -13.75
C TYR A 499 0.72 27.92 -12.52
N PHE A 500 0.36 26.86 -11.80
CA PHE A 500 1.10 26.40 -10.63
C PHE A 500 2.18 25.40 -11.04
N VAL A 501 3.41 25.65 -10.61
CA VAL A 501 4.55 24.76 -10.87
C VAL A 501 4.82 23.91 -9.64
N ARG A 502 4.96 22.61 -9.84
CA ARG A 502 5.31 21.66 -8.77
C ARG A 502 6.41 20.68 -9.20
N PRO A 503 7.28 20.24 -8.28
CA PRO A 503 8.29 19.24 -8.58
C PRO A 503 7.68 17.82 -8.57
N LEU A 504 8.27 16.94 -9.40
CA LEU A 504 8.10 15.50 -9.36
C LEU A 504 9.48 14.86 -9.38
N VAL A 505 9.68 13.82 -8.57
CA VAL A 505 10.92 13.04 -8.52
C VAL A 505 10.63 11.63 -8.98
N PHE A 506 11.38 11.16 -9.98
CA PHE A 506 11.33 9.82 -10.50
C PHE A 506 12.62 9.09 -10.13
N GLU A 507 12.52 7.99 -9.42
CA GLU A 507 13.64 7.10 -9.14
C GLU A 507 13.64 5.95 -10.13
N ASP A 508 14.82 5.53 -10.57
CA ASP A 508 14.96 4.35 -11.42
C ASP A 508 14.48 3.12 -10.64
N ASN A 509 13.51 2.38 -11.21
CA ASN A 509 12.82 1.29 -10.54
C ASN A 509 12.11 1.68 -9.21
N GLY A 510 11.88 2.96 -9.00
CA GLY A 510 11.15 3.50 -7.85
C GLY A 510 9.64 3.31 -7.95
N PRO A 511 8.92 3.55 -6.84
CA PRO A 511 7.47 3.52 -6.83
C PRO A 511 6.88 4.59 -7.76
N LYS A 512 5.61 4.40 -8.14
CA LYS A 512 4.86 5.38 -8.94
C LYS A 512 4.89 6.76 -8.29
N VAL A 513 5.11 7.78 -9.10
CA VAL A 513 5.09 9.17 -8.63
C VAL A 513 3.66 9.65 -8.51
N TYR A 514 3.22 9.95 -7.30
CA TYR A 514 1.90 10.54 -7.08
C TYR A 514 1.82 11.93 -7.70
N GLY A 515 0.79 12.15 -8.51
CA GLY A 515 0.48 13.49 -8.98
C GLY A 515 0.17 13.65 -10.46
N LEU A 516 0.28 12.60 -11.28
CA LEU A 516 -0.30 12.55 -12.60
C LEU A 516 -1.54 11.65 -12.57
N SER A 517 -2.56 12.01 -13.36
CA SER A 517 -3.86 11.34 -13.29
C SER A 517 -3.92 10.11 -14.20
N SER A 518 -2.91 9.90 -15.05
CA SER A 518 -2.81 8.73 -15.91
C SER A 518 -1.38 8.22 -15.96
N GLU A 519 -1.24 6.90 -16.01
CA GLU A 519 0.05 6.25 -16.21
C GLU A 519 0.70 6.60 -17.53
N THR A 520 -0.09 6.74 -18.58
CA THR A 520 0.41 7.14 -19.90
C THR A 520 1.15 8.49 -19.84
N ALA A 521 0.66 9.45 -19.05
CA ALA A 521 1.33 10.72 -18.85
C ALA A 521 2.59 10.57 -18.00
N GLU A 522 2.56 9.73 -16.97
CA GLU A 522 3.73 9.45 -16.13
C GLU A 522 4.83 8.77 -16.93
N ASP A 523 4.50 7.70 -17.67
CA ASP A 523 5.44 6.96 -18.51
C ASP A 523 6.08 7.87 -19.57
N LYS A 524 5.29 8.80 -20.14
CA LYS A 524 5.76 9.75 -21.12
C LYS A 524 6.73 10.79 -20.53
N VAL A 525 6.41 11.34 -19.35
CA VAL A 525 7.33 12.25 -18.65
C VAL A 525 8.62 11.52 -18.29
N LEU A 526 8.52 10.28 -17.87
CA LEU A 526 9.64 9.44 -17.47
C LEU A 526 10.52 9.07 -18.68
N GLU A 527 9.91 8.60 -19.79
CA GLU A 527 10.61 8.31 -21.04
C GLU A 527 11.42 9.52 -21.51
N LEU A 528 10.81 10.70 -21.44
CA LEU A 528 11.45 11.95 -21.86
C LEU A 528 12.53 12.42 -20.88
N ALA A 529 12.35 12.23 -19.57
CA ALA A 529 13.32 12.63 -18.56
C ALA A 529 14.56 11.71 -18.51
N TYR A 530 14.45 10.47 -19.01
CA TYR A 530 15.55 9.51 -19.13
C TYR A 530 16.10 9.37 -20.56
N GLY A 531 15.72 10.27 -21.49
CA GLY A 531 16.27 10.28 -22.86
C GLY A 531 17.80 10.50 -22.88
N GLU A 532 18.47 9.95 -23.90
CA GLU A 532 19.95 9.97 -24.02
C GLU A 532 20.55 11.39 -24.05
N ASP A 533 19.86 12.35 -24.69
CA ASP A 533 20.33 13.72 -24.84
C ASP A 533 19.77 14.68 -23.77
N VAL A 534 19.14 14.16 -22.72
CA VAL A 534 18.50 14.98 -21.70
C VAL A 534 19.51 15.50 -20.68
N THR A 535 19.48 16.81 -20.48
CA THR A 535 20.30 17.52 -19.49
C THR A 535 19.43 18.33 -18.55
N VAL A 536 19.99 18.81 -17.45
CA VAL A 536 19.31 19.77 -16.57
C VAL A 536 18.94 21.02 -17.37
N GLY A 537 17.68 21.44 -17.28
CA GLY A 537 17.13 22.54 -18.06
C GLY A 537 16.55 22.16 -19.43
N THR A 538 16.50 20.85 -19.75
CA THR A 538 15.79 20.36 -20.93
C THR A 538 14.29 20.54 -20.75
N LEU A 539 13.67 21.30 -21.65
CA LEU A 539 12.22 21.47 -21.74
C LEU A 539 11.63 20.30 -22.52
N ILE A 540 10.58 19.70 -22.02
CA ILE A 540 9.77 18.77 -22.78
C ILE A 540 8.92 19.58 -23.73
N SER A 541 9.27 19.54 -25.02
CA SER A 541 8.84 20.51 -26.06
C SER A 541 7.46 20.20 -26.68
N TYR A 542 6.73 19.22 -26.17
CA TYR A 542 5.34 18.93 -26.58
C TYR A 542 4.44 18.64 -25.37
N PRO A 543 3.13 18.95 -25.45
CA PRO A 543 2.22 18.74 -24.34
C PRO A 543 1.91 17.26 -24.17
N ILE A 544 2.05 16.78 -22.93
CA ILE A 544 1.69 15.41 -22.57
C ILE A 544 0.22 15.41 -22.14
N LYS A 545 -0.62 14.63 -22.82
CA LYS A 545 -2.04 14.51 -22.47
C LYS A 545 -2.25 13.59 -21.27
N ASP A 546 -2.90 14.10 -20.23
CA ASP A 546 -3.26 13.39 -19.01
C ASP A 546 -4.76 13.55 -18.74
N LYS A 547 -5.58 12.61 -19.24
CA LYS A 547 -7.05 12.68 -19.21
C LYS A 547 -7.57 13.98 -19.83
N ASN A 548 -8.10 14.87 -19.01
CA ASN A 548 -8.63 16.17 -19.40
C ASN A 548 -7.66 17.35 -19.12
N LYS A 549 -6.37 17.07 -19.04
CA LYS A 549 -5.30 18.07 -18.82
C LYS A 549 -4.16 17.82 -19.77
N TYR A 550 -3.31 18.83 -19.90
CA TYR A 550 -1.99 18.73 -20.50
C TYR A 550 -0.92 18.96 -19.45
N VAL A 551 0.15 18.20 -19.50
CA VAL A 551 1.31 18.31 -18.61
C VAL A 551 2.50 18.79 -19.43
N ILE A 552 3.16 19.82 -18.92
CA ILE A 552 4.39 20.36 -19.48
C ILE A 552 5.47 20.27 -18.40
N ALA A 553 6.68 19.87 -18.78
CA ALA A 553 7.75 19.61 -17.84
C ALA A 553 9.09 20.19 -18.30
N ILE A 554 9.94 20.52 -17.30
CA ILE A 554 11.35 20.84 -17.48
C ILE A 554 12.18 20.01 -16.49
N VAL A 555 13.30 19.44 -16.96
CA VAL A 555 14.19 18.64 -16.12
C VAL A 555 15.01 19.58 -15.22
N THR A 556 14.95 19.34 -13.90
CA THR A 556 15.62 20.19 -12.90
C THR A 556 16.79 19.52 -12.19
N SER A 557 16.81 18.18 -12.15
CA SER A 557 17.95 17.44 -11.59
C SER A 557 18.07 16.07 -12.23
N ILE A 558 19.32 15.67 -12.45
CA ILE A 558 19.71 14.35 -12.96
C ILE A 558 20.70 13.76 -11.98
N LYS A 559 20.36 12.65 -11.37
CA LYS A 559 21.24 11.91 -10.45
C LYS A 559 21.49 10.53 -11.01
N GLU A 560 22.76 10.22 -11.22
CA GLU A 560 23.19 8.86 -11.58
C GLU A 560 23.62 8.10 -10.34
N VAL A 561 23.65 6.76 -10.43
CA VAL A 561 24.16 5.90 -9.35
C VAL A 561 25.63 6.16 -9.13
N GLY A 562 26.08 6.31 -7.87
CA GLY A 562 27.47 6.51 -7.55
C GLY A 562 27.77 7.87 -6.93
N GLU A 563 28.91 8.47 -7.32
CA GLU A 563 29.32 9.77 -6.78
C GLU A 563 28.36 10.88 -7.24
N PRO A 564 27.91 11.75 -6.31
CA PRO A 564 27.03 12.86 -6.67
C PRO A 564 27.79 13.95 -7.41
N LEU A 565 27.10 14.72 -8.23
CA LEU A 565 27.64 15.97 -8.74
C LEU A 565 27.77 17.02 -7.63
N TYR A 566 28.71 17.95 -7.77
CA TYR A 566 28.96 19.01 -6.79
C TYR A 566 27.68 19.76 -6.39
N GLU A 567 26.88 20.16 -7.34
CA GLU A 567 25.65 20.93 -7.16
C GLU A 567 24.61 20.17 -6.33
N GLN A 568 24.66 18.85 -6.35
CA GLN A 568 23.69 17.99 -5.64
C GLN A 568 23.94 17.94 -4.13
N VAL A 569 25.19 18.14 -3.72
CA VAL A 569 25.62 18.01 -2.32
C VAL A 569 26.19 19.30 -1.74
N ARG A 570 26.30 20.34 -2.54
CA ARG A 570 26.91 21.64 -2.16
C ARG A 570 26.32 22.19 -0.86
N ASP A 571 25.00 22.31 -0.78
CA ASP A 571 24.32 22.91 0.37
C ASP A 571 24.42 22.03 1.62
N GLN A 572 24.46 20.71 1.46
CA GLN A 572 24.71 19.78 2.54
C GLN A 572 26.13 19.93 3.07
N MET A 573 27.10 19.98 2.17
CA MET A 573 28.53 20.13 2.52
C MET A 573 28.82 21.49 3.15
N GLU A 574 28.19 22.56 2.66
CA GLU A 574 28.28 23.88 3.28
C GLU A 574 27.84 23.86 4.73
N LYS A 575 26.69 23.20 5.03
CA LYS A 575 26.19 23.06 6.40
C LYS A 575 27.15 22.25 7.28
N GLU A 576 27.73 21.18 6.75
CA GLU A 576 28.68 20.36 7.49
C GLU A 576 29.97 21.15 7.81
N ILE A 577 30.54 21.88 6.84
CA ILE A 577 31.68 22.75 7.06
C ILE A 577 31.35 23.85 8.10
N LEU A 578 30.15 24.42 8.02
CA LEU A 578 29.68 25.42 8.97
C LEU A 578 29.64 24.85 10.41
N ILE A 579 29.11 23.63 10.58
CA ILE A 579 29.10 22.93 11.86
C ILE A 579 30.53 22.68 12.37
N GLU A 580 31.46 22.28 11.49
CA GLU A 580 32.86 22.10 11.85
C GLU A 580 33.51 23.40 12.33
N LYS A 581 33.26 24.53 11.63
CA LYS A 581 33.75 25.83 12.06
C LYS A 581 33.16 26.27 13.39
N LYS A 582 31.86 26.06 13.61
CA LYS A 582 31.22 26.32 14.91
C LYS A 582 31.81 25.46 16.00
N ALA A 583 31.98 24.16 15.76
CA ALA A 583 32.59 23.23 16.71
C ALA A 583 34.01 23.69 17.10
N LYS A 584 34.86 23.99 16.14
CA LYS A 584 36.23 24.47 16.36
C LYS A 584 36.26 25.77 17.20
N ARG A 585 35.36 26.72 16.90
CA ARG A 585 35.23 27.97 17.66
C ARG A 585 34.78 27.72 19.11
N LEU A 586 33.79 26.88 19.33
CA LEU A 586 33.30 26.52 20.64
C LEU A 586 34.33 25.72 21.43
N MET A 587 35.03 24.76 20.81
CA MET A 587 36.12 24.00 21.43
C MET A 587 37.24 24.93 21.90
N ASN A 588 37.67 25.90 21.08
CA ASN A 588 38.66 26.90 21.44
C ASN A 588 38.19 27.79 22.61
N LYS A 589 36.88 28.11 22.65
CA LYS A 589 36.30 28.87 23.77
C LYS A 589 36.31 28.05 25.08
N MET A 590 35.94 26.77 25.02
CA MET A 590 35.83 25.89 26.16
C MET A 590 37.17 25.35 26.65
N SER A 591 38.20 25.27 25.78
CA SER A 591 39.54 24.79 26.15
C SER A 591 40.31 25.70 27.16
N LYS A 592 39.83 26.94 27.33
CA LYS A 592 40.48 27.93 28.21
C LYS A 592 40.43 27.57 29.71
N THR A 593 39.52 26.71 30.11
CA THR A 593 39.40 26.26 31.50
C THR A 593 38.67 24.90 31.56
N LYS A 594 39.01 24.11 32.60
CA LYS A 594 38.26 22.86 32.94
C LYS A 594 37.29 23.08 34.10
N ASN A 595 37.19 24.31 34.63
CA ASN A 595 36.27 24.59 35.71
C ASN A 595 34.85 24.70 35.17
N MET A 596 34.00 23.76 35.57
CA MET A 596 32.61 23.63 35.06
C MET A 596 31.76 24.88 35.35
N ALA A 597 31.88 25.45 36.52
CA ALA A 597 31.12 26.66 36.88
C ALA A 597 31.56 27.89 36.05
N VAL A 598 32.87 28.01 35.75
CA VAL A 598 33.39 29.06 34.88
C VAL A 598 32.92 28.84 33.43
N LEU A 599 32.94 27.61 32.95
CA LEU A 599 32.41 27.25 31.62
C LEU A 599 30.92 27.59 31.53
N ALA A 600 30.11 27.16 32.49
CA ALA A 600 28.70 27.46 32.52
C ALA A 600 28.39 28.96 32.45
N ARG A 601 29.08 29.75 33.28
CA ARG A 601 28.96 31.22 33.30
C ARG A 601 29.38 31.85 31.95
N ASN A 602 30.53 31.41 31.40
CA ASN A 602 31.07 31.94 30.14
C ASN A 602 30.19 31.59 28.91
N GLY A 603 29.48 30.48 28.97
CA GLY A 603 28.54 30.02 27.98
C GLY A 603 27.10 30.49 28.16
N LYS A 604 26.83 31.19 29.30
CA LYS A 604 25.46 31.53 29.70
C LYS A 604 24.53 30.29 29.77
N THR A 605 25.08 29.18 30.25
CA THR A 605 24.38 27.89 30.40
C THR A 605 24.56 27.38 31.84
N ILE A 606 24.12 26.18 32.11
CA ILE A 606 24.20 25.55 33.43
C ILE A 606 25.12 24.33 33.40
N VAL A 607 25.60 23.94 34.57
CA VAL A 607 26.17 22.60 34.77
C VAL A 607 25.00 21.64 34.94
N SER A 608 24.92 20.62 34.12
CA SER A 608 23.88 19.61 34.15
C SER A 608 24.45 18.25 34.54
N ASP A 609 23.69 17.45 35.25
CA ASP A 609 24.05 16.08 35.62
C ASP A 609 23.23 15.07 34.82
N ALA A 610 23.83 13.93 34.50
CA ALA A 610 23.17 12.85 33.80
C ALA A 610 23.75 11.49 34.19
N GLN A 611 22.94 10.46 33.99
CA GLN A 611 23.40 9.07 33.98
C GLN A 611 23.44 8.60 32.52
N ILE A 612 24.53 7.94 32.16
CA ILE A 612 24.73 7.43 30.81
C ILE A 612 25.12 5.95 30.86
N ILE A 613 24.69 5.22 29.87
CA ILE A 613 25.09 3.84 29.58
C ILE A 613 25.58 3.74 28.13
N PHE A 614 26.49 2.82 27.87
CA PHE A 614 27.07 2.68 26.53
C PHE A 614 26.06 2.18 25.51
N GLY A 615 25.19 1.23 25.90
CA GLY A 615 24.18 0.62 25.03
C GLY A 615 23.05 1.58 24.59
N ASN A 616 22.85 2.70 25.31
CA ASN A 616 21.97 3.79 24.89
C ASN A 616 22.73 5.13 25.08
N PRO A 617 23.48 5.57 24.07
CA PRO A 617 24.38 6.70 24.19
C PRO A 617 23.66 8.05 24.11
N SER A 618 22.73 8.28 25.03
CA SER A 618 22.01 9.55 25.20
C SER A 618 22.48 10.27 26.47
N ILE A 619 22.59 11.59 26.44
CA ILE A 619 23.01 12.44 27.54
C ILE A 619 21.85 13.30 28.02
N GLY A 620 21.07 12.82 28.97
CA GLY A 620 19.94 13.57 29.52
C GLY A 620 19.07 14.19 28.45
N ASN A 621 18.75 15.47 28.55
CA ASN A 621 17.96 16.24 27.60
C ASN A 621 18.72 16.66 26.34
N SER A 622 20.05 16.42 26.27
CA SER A 622 20.86 16.76 25.07
C SER A 622 20.71 15.74 23.93
N GLY A 623 20.03 14.61 24.20
CA GLY A 623 19.72 13.60 23.17
C GLY A 623 20.84 12.61 22.89
N PHE A 624 20.81 12.03 21.69
CA PHE A 624 21.69 10.94 21.26
C PHE A 624 23.07 11.45 20.84
N GLU A 625 24.09 11.20 21.67
CA GLU A 625 25.48 11.70 21.53
C GLU A 625 26.49 10.54 21.62
N PRO A 626 26.52 9.62 20.63
CA PRO A 626 27.35 8.41 20.72
C PRO A 626 28.84 8.66 20.75
N GLU A 627 29.34 9.73 20.09
CA GLU A 627 30.76 10.08 20.09
C GLU A 627 31.22 10.53 21.48
N ILE A 628 30.39 11.32 22.19
CA ILE A 628 30.67 11.76 23.53
C ILE A 628 30.66 10.57 24.51
N VAL A 629 29.60 9.76 24.46
CA VAL A 629 29.47 8.60 25.35
C VAL A 629 30.58 7.58 25.07
N GLY A 630 30.91 7.31 23.81
CA GLY A 630 32.02 6.45 23.40
C GLY A 630 33.37 6.92 24.02
N ALA A 631 33.67 8.22 23.92
CA ALA A 631 34.88 8.80 24.51
C ALA A 631 34.93 8.66 26.04
N LEU A 632 33.77 8.82 26.70
CA LEU A 632 33.69 8.71 28.16
C LEU A 632 33.90 7.27 28.66
N PHE A 633 33.42 6.27 27.93
CA PHE A 633 33.60 4.87 28.30
C PHE A 633 34.99 4.31 27.91
N SER A 634 35.66 4.86 26.89
CA SER A 634 36.95 4.36 26.43
C SER A 634 38.15 4.84 27.28
N ALA A 635 38.19 6.11 27.70
CA ALA A 635 39.42 6.70 28.20
C ALA A 635 39.31 7.52 29.49
N ILE A 636 38.07 7.89 29.91
CA ILE A 636 37.88 8.85 31.01
C ILE A 636 37.55 8.13 32.34
N LYS A 637 38.40 8.35 33.35
CA LYS A 637 38.25 7.76 34.68
C LYS A 637 37.42 8.65 35.61
N ASP A 638 36.95 8.06 36.72
CA ASP A 638 36.23 8.77 37.75
C ASP A 638 37.04 10.00 38.28
N GLY A 639 36.37 11.09 38.47
CA GLY A 639 36.93 12.37 38.86
C GLY A 639 37.56 13.20 37.73
N GLN A 640 37.80 12.62 36.57
CA GLN A 640 38.43 13.31 35.45
C GLN A 640 37.43 14.14 34.63
N THR A 641 37.93 15.28 34.13
CA THR A 641 37.19 16.18 33.23
C THR A 641 37.80 16.07 31.83
N THR A 642 36.96 15.95 30.79
CA THR A 642 37.42 15.88 29.43
C THR A 642 38.03 17.19 28.92
N ILE A 643 38.74 17.12 27.82
CA ILE A 643 38.88 18.26 26.90
C ILE A 643 37.52 18.52 26.24
N PRO A 644 37.29 19.64 25.56
CA PRO A 644 36.09 19.87 24.79
C PRO A 644 35.91 18.78 23.72
N LEU A 645 34.74 18.13 23.72
CA LEU A 645 34.37 17.08 22.78
C LEU A 645 33.26 17.59 21.86
N LYS A 646 33.40 17.36 20.59
CA LYS A 646 32.34 17.65 19.59
C LYS A 646 31.29 16.56 19.65
N GLY A 647 30.03 16.95 19.82
CA GLY A 647 28.86 16.09 19.67
C GLY A 647 28.02 16.47 18.45
N LYS A 648 26.82 15.92 18.37
CA LYS A 648 25.86 16.22 17.28
C LYS A 648 25.21 17.58 17.42
N MET A 649 24.87 17.99 18.66
CA MET A 649 24.12 19.22 18.91
C MET A 649 25.01 20.38 19.33
N GLY A 650 26.27 20.11 19.76
CA GLY A 650 27.16 21.13 20.26
C GLY A 650 28.49 20.55 20.73
N VAL A 651 29.19 21.35 21.55
CA VAL A 651 30.46 20.97 22.18
C VAL A 651 30.29 20.79 23.68
N TYR A 652 30.84 19.73 24.18
CA TYR A 652 30.69 19.30 25.58
C TYR A 652 32.03 19.30 26.32
N VAL A 653 32.01 19.72 27.56
CA VAL A 653 33.03 19.38 28.56
C VAL A 653 32.34 18.57 29.63
N VAL A 654 32.82 17.37 29.87
CA VAL A 654 32.18 16.40 30.75
C VAL A 654 33.11 15.98 31.85
N LYS A 655 32.65 15.94 33.10
CA LYS A 655 33.33 15.36 34.25
C LYS A 655 32.64 14.04 34.61
N VAL A 656 33.37 12.95 34.61
CA VAL A 656 32.88 11.69 35.18
C VAL A 656 32.93 11.76 36.69
N ILE A 657 31.79 11.67 37.34
CA ILE A 657 31.70 11.74 38.82
C ILE A 657 32.01 10.36 39.38
N LYS A 658 31.31 9.34 38.92
CA LYS A 658 31.41 7.97 39.39
C LYS A 658 30.96 6.97 38.34
N THR A 659 31.72 5.90 38.21
CA THR A 659 31.35 4.73 37.41
C THR A 659 30.78 3.64 38.31
N THR A 660 29.54 3.28 38.13
CA THR A 660 28.91 2.12 38.75
C THR A 660 29.09 0.93 37.83
N LYS A 661 29.95 0.00 38.23
CA LYS A 661 30.19 -1.21 37.43
C LYS A 661 28.94 -2.06 37.36
N ALA A 662 28.81 -2.78 36.25
CA ALA A 662 27.76 -3.78 36.08
C ALA A 662 27.82 -4.82 37.23
N PRO A 663 26.68 -5.28 37.76
CA PRO A 663 26.63 -6.34 38.76
C PRO A 663 27.39 -7.59 38.30
N ILE A 664 27.99 -8.31 39.25
CA ILE A 664 28.62 -9.59 38.90
C ILE A 664 27.55 -10.60 38.55
N THR A 665 27.68 -11.25 37.39
CA THR A 665 26.79 -12.31 36.95
C THR A 665 27.59 -13.54 36.54
N ASN A 666 27.00 -14.73 36.73
CA ASN A 666 27.59 -15.99 36.31
C ASN A 666 27.15 -16.42 34.90
N SER A 667 26.20 -15.68 34.30
CA SER A 667 25.65 -16.00 32.97
C SER A 667 25.36 -14.72 32.18
N TYR A 668 25.67 -14.76 30.89
CA TYR A 668 25.34 -13.77 29.88
C TYR A 668 24.38 -14.34 28.84
N GLN A 669 23.56 -15.35 29.23
CA GLN A 669 22.70 -16.08 28.30
C GLN A 669 21.63 -15.17 27.69
N ALA A 670 21.08 -14.24 28.45
CA ALA A 670 20.06 -13.31 27.97
C ALA A 670 20.61 -12.40 26.84
N GLU A 671 21.81 -11.86 27.02
CA GLU A 671 22.47 -11.01 26.03
C GLU A 671 22.93 -11.84 24.81
N HIS A 672 23.40 -13.06 25.05
CA HIS A 672 23.71 -14.00 23.96
C HIS A 672 22.48 -14.24 23.08
N ASP A 673 21.33 -14.58 23.68
CA ASP A 673 20.09 -14.86 22.97
C ASP A 673 19.55 -13.62 22.27
N GLN A 674 19.69 -12.43 22.88
CA GLN A 674 19.34 -11.15 22.28
C GLN A 674 20.18 -10.87 21.03
N LEU A 675 21.50 -11.01 21.10
CA LEU A 675 22.41 -10.79 19.95
C LEU A 675 22.18 -11.82 18.86
N LEU A 676 21.99 -13.09 19.23
CA LEU A 676 21.68 -14.17 18.29
C LEU A 676 20.37 -13.90 17.53
N ASN A 677 19.31 -13.54 18.27
CA ASN A 677 18.01 -13.20 17.68
C ASN A 677 18.11 -11.97 16.77
N ALA A 678 18.86 -10.94 17.16
CA ALA A 678 19.09 -9.77 16.33
C ALA A 678 19.82 -10.12 15.04
N ALA A 679 20.86 -10.97 15.11
CA ALA A 679 21.60 -11.42 13.95
C ALA A 679 20.75 -12.33 13.02
N MET A 680 19.93 -13.22 13.58
CA MET A 680 19.00 -14.05 12.81
C MET A 680 17.93 -13.19 12.09
N ASN A 681 17.39 -12.18 12.77
CA ASN A 681 16.44 -11.24 12.16
C ASN A 681 17.11 -10.42 11.04
N ALA A 682 18.37 -10.00 11.25
CA ALA A 682 19.14 -9.30 10.21
C ALA A 682 19.33 -10.19 8.97
N ILE A 683 19.68 -11.47 9.14
CA ILE A 683 19.79 -12.43 8.03
C ILE A 683 18.46 -12.50 7.27
N GLN A 684 17.34 -12.68 7.94
CA GLN A 684 16.03 -12.79 7.29
C GLN A 684 15.67 -11.52 6.50
N ASN A 685 15.95 -10.36 7.05
CA ASN A 685 15.55 -9.08 6.45
C ASN A 685 16.54 -8.58 5.37
N GLU A 686 17.84 -8.86 5.52
CA GLU A 686 18.86 -8.26 4.67
C GLU A 686 19.33 -9.17 3.53
N THR A 687 19.16 -10.50 3.65
CA THR A 687 19.63 -11.45 2.64
C THR A 687 18.99 -11.20 1.28
N LEU A 688 17.66 -11.04 1.23
CA LEU A 688 16.95 -10.76 -0.02
C LEU A 688 17.40 -9.43 -0.63
N GLY A 689 17.55 -8.41 0.20
CA GLY A 689 18.11 -7.13 -0.24
C GLY A 689 19.53 -7.23 -0.79
N ALA A 690 20.36 -8.07 -0.21
CA ALA A 690 21.73 -8.34 -0.70
C ALA A 690 21.72 -9.11 -2.04
N LEU A 691 20.87 -10.13 -2.15
CA LEU A 691 20.70 -10.88 -3.40
C LEU A 691 20.20 -9.97 -4.54
N ARG A 692 19.19 -9.13 -4.29
CA ARG A 692 18.69 -8.16 -5.27
C ARG A 692 19.75 -7.15 -5.70
N LYS A 693 20.60 -6.66 -4.77
CA LYS A 693 21.67 -5.71 -5.09
C LYS A 693 22.77 -6.33 -5.98
N LYS A 694 22.97 -7.64 -5.87
CA LYS A 694 23.95 -8.39 -6.67
C LYS A 694 23.37 -8.82 -8.02
N ALA A 695 22.03 -8.91 -8.11
CA ALA A 695 21.35 -9.38 -9.30
C ALA A 695 21.22 -8.28 -10.36
N GLU A 696 21.32 -8.67 -11.61
CA GLU A 696 20.92 -7.87 -12.76
C GLU A 696 19.42 -8.09 -13.00
N VAL A 697 18.59 -7.08 -12.67
CA VAL A 697 17.14 -7.13 -12.82
C VAL A 697 16.69 -6.13 -13.87
N VAL A 698 16.00 -6.62 -14.90
CA VAL A 698 15.38 -5.80 -15.94
C VAL A 698 13.87 -5.90 -15.78
N ASP A 699 13.22 -4.78 -15.49
CA ASP A 699 11.76 -4.69 -15.34
C ASP A 699 11.15 -4.02 -16.57
N ASN A 700 10.51 -4.83 -17.41
CA ASN A 700 9.86 -4.37 -18.64
C ASN A 700 8.33 -4.24 -18.50
N ARG A 701 7.77 -4.42 -17.31
CA ARG A 701 6.32 -4.38 -17.08
C ARG A 701 5.66 -3.09 -17.60
N ARG A 702 6.37 -1.96 -17.52
CA ARG A 702 5.90 -0.67 -18.06
C ARG A 702 5.64 -0.73 -19.57
N LEU A 703 6.50 -1.43 -20.31
CA LEU A 703 6.38 -1.54 -21.78
C LEU A 703 5.13 -2.31 -22.23
N TYR A 704 4.56 -3.11 -21.34
CA TYR A 704 3.37 -3.90 -21.60
C TYR A 704 2.11 -3.36 -20.92
N ASN A 705 2.17 -2.15 -20.35
CA ASN A 705 1.09 -1.56 -19.53
C ASN A 705 0.60 -2.50 -18.40
N LEU A 706 1.51 -3.30 -17.83
CA LEU A 706 1.17 -4.36 -16.87
C LEU A 706 1.23 -3.93 -15.40
N ARG A 707 1.55 -2.68 -15.12
CA ARG A 707 1.47 -2.15 -13.75
C ARG A 707 0.04 -1.82 -13.32
N VAL A 708 -0.90 -1.74 -14.27
CA VAL A 708 -2.31 -1.33 -14.02
C VAL A 708 -3.37 -2.25 -14.62
N ARG A 709 -3.00 -3.12 -15.56
CA ARG A 709 -3.96 -4.04 -16.15
C ARG A 709 -4.03 -5.34 -15.36
N LEU A 710 -4.77 -5.31 -14.26
CA LEU A 710 -5.36 -6.54 -13.68
C LEU A 710 -6.64 -6.16 -12.94
#